data_ac843c2a864ae562a52e4cdd27ab094b
#
_entry.id   ac843c2a864ae562a52e4cdd27ab094b
#
_cell.length_a   1.000
_cell.length_b   1.000
_cell.length_c   1.000
_cell.angle_alpha   90.00
_cell.angle_beta   90.00
_cell.angle_gamma   90.00
#
_symmetry.space_group_name_H-M   'P 1'
#
loop_
_entity.id
_entity.type
_entity.pdbx_description
1 polymer ?
#
loop_
_entity_poly.entity_id
_entity_poly.type
_entity_poly.pdbx_seq_one_letter_code
_entity_poly.pdbx_strand_id
1 'polypeptide(L)'
;MGKAKFTADLKLPHMLVGKIKRSPYAHARIISIDASKALALPGVRSVVTGKDTEGVKWGVFAYTRDQQFLQTDKVRYIGDEVAGVAAVDEDTAQKALDLIDVTYEELPAVYDPMAAMASETELIHAEYPNNINIHVNIDTGQVDENFAKAYYIREDTFTAPEESYFQAEPYAVVARFDSDDCLEVWCPNGGPHMKSKPLSNSFKIPLHKVKIRRIAIGGAFGGRSEICPADYICALLAKKTGCPVRIEFTREENTIGTRQGHSMITTHKTGVDKDGRVLARETTCYMDGGAYSSTGPIATSVPFLSMEQAYRMGSVRYNGFRVYTNKPIRGMIRTHGRGFACGLDTQLDMIAEHLGIDPVEMRLRNSRQPGEYTSTQSLVGSCAMDETIQKAAEKSGWKEKWGKLPPFHGIGIGTNSVQTGFPMGIRGGSQSFIKFNEDGEATVMSGVVDNGQGNENMLVQIAAEELGLLPEDIHLVNADTETTSSDPGSYSQVSTFVGGQAVKNAAANCKAKLFEVASKILKVPADTLSAKNRMIFVQDDPEKSVPIKKVVRVALTNFISVNAEGGYWPKVDMKREWVSNPYGQMCEAFSFGTTIIEVKVDPETGQVTVLNCVACQDVGKALNPLVLEGQFEGSVAMGGQGGMLTEYHEWKEGRCLNPTMLDYKLPLACDMPPIHNIIVESIEPKGPYGAKEAAMSIAMSAAQAYAAAVSNAIGVYMDSFPVTPDKILAAIKKKE
;
A
#
# COMPACT_ATOMS: atom_id res chain seq x y z
N MET A 1 -2.53 4.81 25.94
CA MET A 1 -2.39 4.15 27.25
C MET A 1 -1.10 3.33 27.40
N GLY A 2 -0.24 3.25 26.39
CA GLY A 2 1.09 2.61 26.42
C GLY A 2 1.07 1.09 26.69
N LYS A 3 -0.04 0.40 26.40
CA LYS A 3 -0.19 -1.04 26.65
C LYS A 3 0.05 -1.92 25.43
N ALA A 4 -0.01 -1.35 24.22
CA ALA A 4 0.26 -2.09 23.00
C ALA A 4 1.73 -2.56 23.00
N LYS A 5 1.94 -3.81 22.61
CA LYS A 5 3.29 -4.38 22.47
C LYS A 5 3.63 -4.49 21.00
N PHE A 6 4.74 -3.89 20.63
CA PHE A 6 5.35 -4.02 19.31
C PHE A 6 6.42 -5.11 19.32
N THR A 7 6.92 -5.47 18.16
CA THR A 7 7.90 -6.57 18.05
C THR A 7 9.16 -6.36 18.89
N ALA A 8 9.67 -5.12 18.94
CA ALA A 8 10.84 -4.77 19.74
C ALA A 8 10.63 -4.91 21.25
N ASP A 9 9.37 -4.82 21.73
CA ASP A 9 9.02 -4.96 23.15
C ASP A 9 8.96 -6.43 23.60
N LEU A 10 8.98 -7.39 22.65
CA LEU A 10 8.83 -8.80 22.98
C LEU A 10 10.13 -9.33 23.61
N LYS A 11 9.97 -9.96 24.78
CA LYS A 11 11.07 -10.62 25.51
C LYS A 11 10.69 -12.06 25.77
N LEU A 12 11.49 -12.99 25.25
CA LEU A 12 11.36 -14.42 25.46
C LEU A 12 12.54 -14.93 26.34
N PRO A 13 12.34 -16.00 27.12
CA PRO A 13 13.42 -16.58 27.90
C PRO A 13 14.61 -16.97 26.98
N HIS A 14 15.84 -16.70 27.43
CA HIS A 14 17.08 -17.00 26.71
C HIS A 14 17.19 -16.42 25.31
N MET A 15 16.46 -15.32 25.02
CA MET A 15 16.47 -14.67 23.71
C MET A 15 17.82 -14.04 23.41
N LEU A 16 18.35 -14.34 22.22
CA LEU A 16 19.57 -13.78 21.67
C LEU A 16 19.27 -12.53 20.83
N VAL A 17 20.28 -11.69 20.66
CA VAL A 17 20.26 -10.55 19.74
C VAL A 17 20.88 -10.96 18.42
N GLY A 18 20.14 -10.74 17.34
CA GLY A 18 20.59 -10.94 15.97
C GLY A 18 20.95 -9.62 15.29
N LYS A 19 22.01 -9.61 14.48
CA LYS A 19 22.37 -8.50 13.58
C LYS A 19 22.78 -9.03 12.21
N ILE A 20 22.71 -8.14 11.19
CA ILE A 20 22.96 -8.48 9.78
C ILE A 20 24.16 -7.70 9.26
N LYS A 21 25.17 -8.42 8.73
CA LYS A 21 26.29 -7.85 7.96
C LYS A 21 25.79 -7.49 6.58
N ARG A 22 25.95 -6.22 6.20
CA ARG A 22 25.51 -5.68 4.92
C ARG A 22 26.68 -5.30 4.05
N SER A 23 26.50 -5.37 2.73
CA SER A 23 27.50 -4.95 1.75
C SER A 23 27.77 -3.44 1.81
N PRO A 24 29.04 -3.01 1.82
CA PRO A 24 29.40 -1.62 1.62
C PRO A 24 29.47 -1.22 0.14
N TYR A 25 29.39 -2.20 -0.79
CA TYR A 25 29.51 -2.00 -2.23
C TYR A 25 28.14 -2.05 -2.91
N ALA A 26 27.98 -1.20 -3.92
CA ALA A 26 26.76 -1.16 -4.74
C ALA A 26 26.70 -2.35 -5.71
N HIS A 27 27.83 -2.84 -6.20
CA HIS A 27 27.94 -3.98 -7.10
C HIS A 27 29.28 -4.64 -6.92
N ALA A 28 29.34 -5.88 -6.46
CA ALA A 28 30.57 -6.61 -6.28
C ALA A 28 30.35 -8.12 -6.24
N ARG A 29 31.33 -8.91 -6.68
CA ARG A 29 31.40 -10.34 -6.41
C ARG A 29 31.88 -10.59 -4.99
N ILE A 30 31.30 -11.57 -4.32
CA ILE A 30 31.78 -12.08 -3.04
C ILE A 30 32.82 -13.17 -3.33
N ILE A 31 34.09 -12.90 -3.04
CA ILE A 31 35.21 -13.86 -3.25
C ILE A 31 35.27 -14.82 -2.07
N SER A 32 35.17 -14.29 -0.84
CA SER A 32 35.22 -15.11 0.38
C SER A 32 34.56 -14.39 1.56
N ILE A 33 34.03 -15.18 2.50
CA ILE A 33 33.52 -14.73 3.78
C ILE A 33 34.20 -15.54 4.86
N ASP A 34 35.01 -14.90 5.72
CA ASP A 34 35.62 -15.51 6.90
C ASP A 34 34.96 -15.00 8.19
N ALA A 35 34.22 -15.88 8.85
CA ALA A 35 33.57 -15.63 10.11
C ALA A 35 34.29 -16.23 11.33
N SER A 36 35.50 -16.78 11.16
CA SER A 36 36.21 -17.53 12.20
C SER A 36 36.44 -16.70 13.47
N LYS A 37 36.88 -15.44 13.32
CA LYS A 37 37.10 -14.52 14.44
C LYS A 37 35.79 -14.15 15.15
N ALA A 38 34.71 -13.97 14.40
CA ALA A 38 33.38 -13.67 14.96
C ALA A 38 32.85 -14.85 15.78
N LEU A 39 32.99 -16.07 15.26
CA LEU A 39 32.58 -17.29 15.97
C LEU A 39 33.41 -17.56 17.23
N ALA A 40 34.67 -17.15 17.26
CA ALA A 40 35.55 -17.29 18.43
C ALA A 40 35.27 -16.25 19.53
N LEU A 41 34.49 -15.18 19.25
CA LEU A 41 34.18 -14.14 20.23
C LEU A 41 33.27 -14.69 21.33
N PRO A 42 33.66 -14.59 22.62
CA PRO A 42 32.83 -15.04 23.72
C PRO A 42 31.43 -14.32 23.69
N GLY A 43 30.38 -15.10 23.81
CA GLY A 43 29.00 -14.58 23.75
C GLY A 43 28.34 -14.71 22.38
N VAL A 44 29.05 -14.93 21.30
CA VAL A 44 28.51 -15.29 19.99
C VAL A 44 28.04 -16.75 20.02
N ARG A 45 26.83 -16.99 19.53
CA ARG A 45 26.20 -18.32 19.50
C ARG A 45 26.15 -18.92 18.11
N SER A 46 26.02 -18.09 17.07
CA SER A 46 25.97 -18.54 15.68
C SER A 46 26.33 -17.41 14.73
N VAL A 47 26.93 -17.76 13.60
CA VAL A 47 27.05 -16.94 12.41
C VAL A 47 26.46 -17.71 11.23
N VAL A 48 25.71 -17.06 10.37
CA VAL A 48 25.14 -17.62 9.14
C VAL A 48 25.57 -16.78 7.94
N THR A 49 25.77 -17.44 6.81
CA THR A 49 26.18 -16.83 5.54
C THR A 49 25.35 -17.40 4.40
N GLY A 50 25.56 -16.94 3.18
CA GLY A 50 24.92 -17.47 1.98
C GLY A 50 25.07 -19.00 1.82
N LYS A 51 26.14 -19.60 2.34
CA LYS A 51 26.31 -21.06 2.34
C LYS A 51 25.25 -21.81 3.14
N ASP A 52 24.74 -21.19 4.20
CA ASP A 52 23.71 -21.77 5.07
C ASP A 52 22.29 -21.66 4.49
N THR A 53 22.11 -20.86 3.44
CA THR A 53 20.82 -20.66 2.76
C THR A 53 20.69 -21.47 1.47
N GLU A 54 21.73 -22.24 1.10
CA GLU A 54 21.79 -23.07 -0.12
C GLU A 54 21.41 -22.28 -1.40
N GLY A 55 21.61 -20.95 -1.42
CA GLY A 55 21.26 -20.09 -2.56
C GLY A 55 19.75 -20.00 -2.83
N VAL A 56 18.90 -20.27 -1.84
CA VAL A 56 17.45 -20.17 -1.99
C VAL A 56 17.04 -18.76 -2.40
N LYS A 57 16.43 -18.64 -3.59
CA LYS A 57 15.83 -17.42 -4.09
C LYS A 57 14.38 -17.32 -3.66
N TRP A 58 13.97 -16.14 -3.26
CA TRP A 58 12.60 -15.83 -2.87
C TRP A 58 12.04 -14.63 -3.66
N GLY A 59 10.75 -14.42 -3.59
CA GLY A 59 10.02 -13.31 -4.17
C GLY A 59 8.55 -13.40 -3.79
N VAL A 60 7.83 -12.28 -3.90
CA VAL A 60 6.39 -12.20 -3.58
C VAL A 60 5.57 -13.14 -4.48
N PHE A 61 5.94 -13.20 -5.75
CA PHE A 61 5.33 -14.08 -6.76
C PHE A 61 6.34 -15.10 -7.27
N ALA A 62 5.85 -16.14 -7.92
CA ALA A 62 6.74 -17.15 -8.50
C ALA A 62 7.70 -16.58 -9.57
N TYR A 63 7.26 -15.57 -10.30
CA TYR A 63 8.03 -14.90 -11.35
C TYR A 63 8.90 -13.73 -10.86
N THR A 64 8.89 -13.41 -9.55
CA THR A 64 9.73 -12.37 -8.95
C THR A 64 10.80 -12.94 -8.00
N ARG A 65 11.14 -14.23 -8.16
CA ARG A 65 12.14 -14.91 -7.32
C ARG A 65 13.55 -14.64 -7.82
N ASP A 66 14.07 -13.46 -7.52
CA ASP A 66 15.40 -13.02 -7.94
C ASP A 66 16.34 -12.67 -6.78
N GLN A 67 15.83 -12.56 -5.54
CA GLN A 67 16.60 -12.22 -4.34
C GLN A 67 16.94 -13.45 -3.51
N GLN A 68 18.19 -13.54 -3.01
CA GLN A 68 18.58 -14.46 -1.94
C GLN A 68 18.41 -13.81 -0.57
N PHE A 69 18.22 -14.62 0.49
CA PHE A 69 18.15 -14.08 1.85
C PHE A 69 19.51 -13.62 2.38
N LEU A 70 20.56 -14.31 1.99
CA LEU A 70 21.98 -13.95 2.18
C LEU A 70 22.68 -14.19 0.86
N GLN A 71 23.41 -13.20 0.38
CA GLN A 71 24.05 -13.28 -0.93
C GLN A 71 25.19 -14.30 -0.92
N THR A 72 25.27 -15.13 -1.98
CA THR A 72 26.26 -16.19 -2.10
C THR A 72 27.44 -15.83 -2.99
N ASP A 73 27.16 -15.06 -4.07
CA ASP A 73 28.08 -14.82 -5.18
C ASP A 73 28.27 -13.34 -5.51
N LYS A 74 27.20 -12.56 -5.43
CA LYS A 74 27.20 -11.16 -5.89
C LYS A 74 26.26 -10.31 -5.04
N VAL A 75 26.74 -9.16 -4.58
CA VAL A 75 25.93 -8.08 -4.00
C VAL A 75 25.56 -7.09 -5.09
N ARG A 76 24.35 -6.52 -5.00
CA ARG A 76 23.73 -5.72 -6.04
C ARG A 76 23.34 -4.32 -5.62
N TYR A 77 23.44 -3.99 -4.32
CA TYR A 77 23.26 -2.65 -3.80
C TYR A 77 23.99 -2.47 -2.46
N ILE A 78 24.24 -1.22 -2.06
CA ILE A 78 24.79 -0.90 -0.72
C ILE A 78 23.72 -1.24 0.32
N GLY A 79 24.01 -2.23 1.17
CA GLY A 79 23.04 -2.72 2.15
C GLY A 79 22.54 -4.14 1.92
N ASP A 80 22.94 -4.79 0.80
CA ASP A 80 22.59 -6.19 0.50
C ASP A 80 23.10 -7.14 1.61
N GLU A 81 22.30 -8.12 1.98
CA GLU A 81 22.54 -8.98 3.15
C GLU A 81 23.61 -10.04 2.84
N VAL A 82 24.70 -10.11 3.64
CA VAL A 82 25.84 -10.99 3.41
C VAL A 82 26.01 -12.06 4.49
N ALA A 83 25.80 -11.69 5.76
CA ALA A 83 25.89 -12.61 6.89
C ALA A 83 24.96 -12.19 8.03
N GLY A 84 24.61 -13.13 8.91
CA GLY A 84 23.84 -12.86 10.12
C GLY A 84 24.56 -13.40 11.35
N VAL A 85 24.47 -12.73 12.48
CA VAL A 85 25.06 -13.11 13.77
C VAL A 85 23.97 -13.24 14.82
N ALA A 86 24.09 -14.20 15.73
CA ALA A 86 23.33 -14.25 16.98
C ALA A 86 24.28 -14.25 18.18
N ALA A 87 24.08 -13.33 19.12
CA ALA A 87 24.90 -13.18 20.32
C ALA A 87 24.04 -12.91 21.56
N VAL A 88 24.67 -12.94 22.74
CA VAL A 88 24.00 -12.78 24.03
C VAL A 88 23.49 -11.36 24.28
N ASP A 89 24.09 -10.36 23.64
CA ASP A 89 23.70 -8.95 23.73
C ASP A 89 24.07 -8.19 22.44
N GLU A 90 23.62 -6.94 22.35
CA GLU A 90 23.78 -6.11 21.17
C GLU A 90 25.22 -5.72 20.89
N ASP A 91 26.01 -5.37 21.94
CA ASP A 91 27.42 -5.00 21.80
C ASP A 91 28.25 -6.17 21.28
N THR A 92 28.00 -7.37 21.80
CA THR A 92 28.65 -8.59 21.34
C THR A 92 28.29 -8.91 19.88
N ALA A 93 27.00 -8.76 19.51
CA ALA A 93 26.56 -8.96 18.15
C ALA A 93 27.20 -7.95 17.18
N GLN A 94 27.31 -6.68 17.55
CA GLN A 94 27.96 -5.65 16.74
C GLN A 94 29.46 -5.93 16.58
N LYS A 95 30.18 -6.23 17.66
CA LYS A 95 31.61 -6.60 17.59
C LYS A 95 31.83 -7.82 16.70
N ALA A 96 30.91 -8.79 16.78
CA ALA A 96 31.00 -9.98 15.92
C ALA A 96 30.81 -9.62 14.43
N LEU A 97 29.90 -8.72 14.07
CA LEU A 97 29.77 -8.24 12.68
C LEU A 97 31.06 -7.59 12.17
N ASP A 98 31.73 -6.80 13.03
CA ASP A 98 32.97 -6.11 12.66
C ASP A 98 34.11 -7.10 12.41
N LEU A 99 34.10 -8.27 13.07
CA LEU A 99 35.06 -9.34 12.93
C LEU A 99 34.81 -10.29 11.74
N ILE A 100 33.65 -10.18 11.07
CA ILE A 100 33.42 -10.94 9.83
C ILE A 100 34.16 -10.23 8.69
N ASP A 101 35.15 -10.93 8.12
CA ASP A 101 35.94 -10.45 7.00
C ASP A 101 35.35 -10.94 5.69
N VAL A 102 35.04 -10.00 4.78
CA VAL A 102 34.47 -10.29 3.47
C VAL A 102 35.34 -9.69 2.39
N THR A 103 35.84 -10.53 1.50
CA THR A 103 36.65 -10.10 0.35
C THR A 103 35.72 -9.91 -0.85
N TYR A 104 35.76 -8.72 -1.44
CA TYR A 104 34.97 -8.36 -2.60
C TYR A 104 35.85 -8.08 -3.82
N GLU A 105 35.31 -8.35 -5.01
CA GLU A 105 35.75 -7.82 -6.29
C GLU A 105 34.71 -6.85 -6.79
N GLU A 106 35.05 -5.56 -6.80
CA GLU A 106 34.10 -4.51 -7.21
C GLU A 106 33.76 -4.60 -8.72
N LEU A 107 32.51 -4.39 -9.07
CA LEU A 107 31.99 -4.38 -10.43
C LEU A 107 31.45 -2.99 -10.76
N PRO A 108 31.36 -2.63 -12.07
CA PRO A 108 30.68 -1.41 -12.48
C PRO A 108 29.25 -1.38 -11.95
N ALA A 109 28.84 -0.23 -11.39
CA ALA A 109 27.49 -0.01 -10.87
C ALA A 109 26.76 1.05 -11.68
N VAL A 110 25.43 0.87 -11.83
CA VAL A 110 24.55 1.79 -12.53
C VAL A 110 23.38 2.21 -11.64
N TYR A 111 23.10 3.51 -11.61
CA TYR A 111 22.12 4.11 -10.70
C TYR A 111 20.96 4.81 -11.41
N ASP A 112 21.12 5.08 -12.69
CA ASP A 112 20.10 5.71 -13.53
C ASP A 112 19.43 4.66 -14.42
N PRO A 113 18.09 4.58 -14.45
CA PRO A 113 17.38 3.56 -15.22
C PRO A 113 17.58 3.67 -16.73
N MET A 114 17.76 4.89 -17.26
CA MET A 114 18.00 5.08 -18.70
C MET A 114 19.41 4.59 -19.07
N ALA A 115 20.41 4.91 -18.24
CA ALA A 115 21.78 4.42 -18.43
C ALA A 115 21.84 2.87 -18.26
N ALA A 116 21.04 2.29 -17.34
CA ALA A 116 21.00 0.86 -17.13
C ALA A 116 20.45 0.06 -18.31
N MET A 117 19.62 0.69 -19.15
CA MET A 117 19.08 0.07 -20.37
C MET A 117 20.08 0.03 -21.54
N ALA A 118 21.21 0.71 -21.46
CA ALA A 118 22.23 0.69 -22.51
C ALA A 118 22.83 -0.70 -22.68
N SER A 119 23.10 -1.10 -23.91
CA SER A 119 23.54 -2.47 -24.26
C SER A 119 24.91 -2.86 -23.68
N GLU A 120 25.77 -1.90 -23.43
CA GLU A 120 27.11 -2.04 -22.84
C GLU A 120 27.11 -2.05 -21.32
N THR A 121 25.98 -1.83 -20.68
CA THR A 121 25.89 -1.78 -19.22
C THR A 121 25.94 -3.20 -18.61
N GLU A 122 26.73 -3.37 -17.55
CA GLU A 122 26.82 -4.65 -16.78
C GLU A 122 25.42 -5.07 -16.31
N LEU A 123 25.07 -6.33 -16.55
CA LEU A 123 23.78 -6.88 -16.13
C LEU A 123 23.76 -7.14 -14.63
N ILE A 124 22.79 -6.55 -13.94
CA ILE A 124 22.53 -6.78 -12.52
C ILE A 124 22.05 -8.22 -12.30
N HIS A 125 21.18 -8.70 -13.20
CA HIS A 125 20.75 -10.10 -13.30
C HIS A 125 20.94 -10.57 -14.73
N ALA A 126 21.69 -11.64 -14.93
CA ALA A 126 22.08 -12.16 -16.25
C ALA A 126 20.89 -12.57 -17.13
N GLU A 127 19.77 -12.94 -16.48
CA GLU A 127 18.54 -13.36 -17.15
C GLU A 127 17.68 -12.20 -17.71
N TYR A 128 18.02 -10.92 -17.40
CA TYR A 128 17.24 -9.75 -17.82
C TYR A 128 18.05 -8.85 -18.77
N PRO A 129 17.89 -9.01 -20.09
CA PRO A 129 18.57 -8.17 -21.08
C PRO A 129 18.28 -6.69 -20.86
N ASN A 130 19.31 -5.84 -21.01
CA ASN A 130 19.21 -4.39 -20.84
C ASN A 130 18.70 -3.97 -19.45
N ASN A 131 18.89 -4.83 -18.43
CA ASN A 131 18.38 -4.64 -17.09
C ASN A 131 16.86 -4.39 -16.99
N ILE A 132 16.06 -4.74 -18.00
CA ILE A 132 14.62 -4.56 -18.00
C ILE A 132 13.96 -5.69 -17.22
N ASN A 133 13.42 -5.37 -16.04
CA ASN A 133 12.68 -6.33 -15.21
C ASN A 133 11.33 -6.70 -15.83
N ILE A 134 10.59 -5.71 -16.32
CA ILE A 134 9.33 -5.89 -17.02
C ILE A 134 9.07 -4.72 -17.98
N HIS A 135 8.44 -5.03 -19.10
CA HIS A 135 7.81 -4.07 -20.00
C HIS A 135 6.30 -4.31 -20.02
N VAL A 136 5.54 -3.29 -19.59
CA VAL A 136 4.08 -3.27 -19.70
C VAL A 136 3.71 -2.54 -20.97
N ASN A 137 2.95 -3.20 -21.84
CA ASN A 137 2.49 -2.60 -23.07
C ASN A 137 0.96 -2.71 -23.14
N ILE A 138 0.28 -1.56 -23.22
CA ILE A 138 -1.16 -1.45 -23.41
C ILE A 138 -1.40 -0.62 -24.66
N ASP A 139 -2.12 -1.16 -25.63
CA ASP A 139 -2.58 -0.42 -26.81
C ASP A 139 -4.05 -0.79 -27.08
N THR A 140 -4.93 0.21 -26.95
CA THR A 140 -6.38 0.01 -27.16
C THR A 140 -6.79 0.19 -28.61
N GLY A 141 -5.84 0.43 -29.53
CA GLY A 141 -6.07 0.68 -30.95
C GLY A 141 -6.53 2.11 -31.24
N GLN A 142 -6.47 2.50 -32.52
CA GLN A 142 -6.92 3.81 -33.04
C GLN A 142 -6.22 5.05 -32.44
N VAL A 143 -5.08 4.89 -31.74
CA VAL A 143 -4.40 5.99 -31.05
C VAL A 143 -3.93 7.04 -32.07
N ASP A 144 -3.25 6.63 -33.16
CA ASP A 144 -2.72 7.53 -34.17
C ASP A 144 -3.86 8.19 -34.97
N GLU A 145 -4.93 7.47 -35.27
CA GLU A 145 -6.12 8.02 -35.92
C GLU A 145 -6.82 9.09 -35.08
N ASN A 146 -6.89 8.87 -33.77
CA ASN A 146 -7.50 9.82 -32.85
C ASN A 146 -6.59 11.04 -32.57
N PHE A 147 -5.26 10.86 -32.58
CA PHE A 147 -4.35 12.02 -32.60
C PHE A 147 -4.53 12.87 -33.86
N ALA A 148 -4.73 12.25 -35.02
CA ALA A 148 -4.98 12.98 -36.28
C ALA A 148 -6.29 13.80 -36.26
N LYS A 149 -7.26 13.45 -35.41
CA LYS A 149 -8.53 14.16 -35.21
C LYS A 149 -8.45 15.23 -34.11
N ALA A 150 -7.37 15.25 -33.32
CA ALA A 150 -7.24 16.17 -32.22
C ALA A 150 -7.12 17.64 -32.68
N TYR A 151 -7.82 18.52 -31.98
CA TYR A 151 -7.71 19.95 -32.16
C TYR A 151 -6.41 20.51 -31.60
N TYR A 152 -5.98 19.97 -30.45
CA TYR A 152 -4.73 20.33 -29.80
C TYR A 152 -4.03 19.07 -29.28
N ILE A 153 -2.72 19.03 -29.46
CA ILE A 153 -1.86 17.94 -28.97
C ILE A 153 -0.76 18.58 -28.11
N ARG A 154 -0.54 17.99 -26.93
CA ARG A 154 0.52 18.38 -26.03
C ARG A 154 1.35 17.18 -25.60
N GLU A 155 2.67 17.38 -25.51
CA GLU A 155 3.62 16.36 -25.05
C GLU A 155 4.56 16.99 -24.01
N ASP A 156 4.66 16.37 -22.82
CA ASP A 156 5.50 16.85 -21.73
C ASP A 156 6.13 15.68 -20.99
N THR A 157 7.33 15.92 -20.43
CA THR A 157 8.05 14.95 -19.59
C THR A 157 8.12 15.45 -18.17
N PHE A 158 7.84 14.56 -17.22
CA PHE A 158 7.83 14.82 -15.79
C PHE A 158 8.76 13.84 -15.07
N THR A 159 9.35 14.29 -13.96
CA THR A 159 10.24 13.50 -13.12
C THR A 159 9.79 13.52 -11.67
N ALA A 160 9.90 12.36 -11.00
CA ALA A 160 9.66 12.24 -9.58
C ALA A 160 10.68 11.28 -8.95
N PRO A 161 11.30 11.65 -7.81
CA PRO A 161 12.17 10.74 -7.08
C PRO A 161 11.37 9.67 -6.38
N GLU A 162 12.08 8.70 -5.83
CA GLU A 162 11.51 7.73 -4.92
C GLU A 162 11.12 8.36 -3.59
N GLU A 163 10.16 7.72 -2.95
CA GLU A 163 9.67 8.06 -1.63
C GLU A 163 9.84 6.88 -0.67
N SER A 164 9.93 7.17 0.63
CA SER A 164 9.90 6.17 1.67
C SER A 164 8.47 5.97 2.19
N TYR A 165 8.16 4.79 2.70
CA TYR A 165 6.93 4.57 3.46
C TYR A 165 7.01 5.09 4.89
N PHE A 166 8.16 5.39 5.39
CA PHE A 166 8.60 6.02 6.64
C PHE A 166 7.64 5.86 7.83
N GLN A 167 7.37 4.64 8.19
CA GLN A 167 6.56 4.30 9.38
C GLN A 167 7.31 4.62 10.68
N ALA A 168 6.58 4.90 11.74
CA ALA A 168 7.16 5.23 13.04
C ALA A 168 7.96 4.07 13.65
N GLU A 169 7.46 2.84 13.52
CA GLU A 169 8.14 1.61 13.98
C GLU A 169 9.22 1.17 13.00
N PRO A 170 10.53 1.10 13.36
CA PRO A 170 11.54 0.41 12.57
C PRO A 170 11.21 -1.09 12.43
N TYR A 171 11.82 -1.77 11.47
CA TYR A 171 11.62 -3.20 11.32
C TYR A 171 12.23 -3.97 12.48
N ALA A 172 11.46 -4.89 13.02
CA ALA A 172 11.96 -5.85 14.01
C ALA A 172 11.32 -7.22 13.73
N VAL A 173 12.03 -8.28 14.08
CA VAL A 173 11.52 -9.63 14.00
C VAL A 173 12.04 -10.45 15.18
N VAL A 174 11.15 -11.26 15.76
CA VAL A 174 11.49 -12.30 16.72
C VAL A 174 11.09 -13.63 16.14
N ALA A 175 11.98 -14.62 16.20
CA ALA A 175 11.71 -15.98 15.72
C ALA A 175 12.17 -17.00 16.75
N ARG A 176 11.42 -18.10 16.86
CA ARG A 176 11.82 -19.29 17.63
C ARG A 176 11.31 -20.57 16.98
N PHE A 177 11.98 -21.68 17.24
CA PHE A 177 11.42 -23.01 17.04
C PHE A 177 10.95 -23.58 18.39
N ASP A 178 9.77 -24.17 18.42
CA ASP A 178 9.26 -24.85 19.60
C ASP A 178 9.71 -26.32 19.65
N SER A 179 9.30 -27.09 20.68
CA SER A 179 9.65 -28.51 20.86
C SER A 179 9.13 -29.42 19.73
N ASP A 180 8.15 -28.99 18.97
CA ASP A 180 7.55 -29.73 17.88
C ASP A 180 8.12 -29.34 16.50
N ASP A 181 9.24 -28.60 16.48
CA ASP A 181 9.84 -28.01 15.28
C ASP A 181 8.89 -27.05 14.53
N CYS A 182 8.00 -26.38 15.24
CA CYS A 182 7.19 -25.32 14.69
C CYS A 182 7.92 -23.99 14.77
N LEU A 183 8.00 -23.29 13.65
CA LEU A 183 8.56 -21.95 13.57
C LEU A 183 7.48 -20.93 13.96
N GLU A 184 7.73 -20.17 15.02
CA GLU A 184 6.92 -19.02 15.41
C GLU A 184 7.66 -17.73 15.08
N VAL A 185 6.98 -16.78 14.42
CA VAL A 185 7.53 -15.49 14.01
C VAL A 185 6.61 -14.37 14.44
N TRP A 186 7.14 -13.38 15.12
CA TRP A 186 6.53 -12.08 15.42
C TRP A 186 7.26 -11.02 14.60
N CYS A 187 6.54 -10.33 13.76
CA CYS A 187 7.09 -9.20 13.01
C CYS A 187 5.94 -8.28 12.56
N PRO A 188 6.19 -6.98 12.35
CA PRO A 188 5.19 -6.11 11.77
C PRO A 188 4.90 -6.53 10.33
N ASN A 189 3.67 -6.97 10.06
CA ASN A 189 3.30 -7.47 8.74
C ASN A 189 1.85 -7.16 8.39
N GLY A 190 1.60 -6.76 7.15
CA GLY A 190 0.28 -6.51 6.61
C GLY A 190 -0.41 -7.75 6.02
N GLY A 191 0.27 -8.92 6.00
CA GLY A 191 -0.28 -10.17 5.45
C GLY A 191 0.42 -11.42 6.02
N PRO A 192 -0.01 -11.92 7.20
CA PRO A 192 0.64 -13.05 7.85
C PRO A 192 0.64 -14.32 6.99
N HIS A 193 -0.45 -14.60 6.30
CA HIS A 193 -0.54 -15.75 5.39
C HIS A 193 0.36 -15.64 4.15
N MET A 194 0.75 -14.42 3.76
CA MET A 194 1.73 -14.22 2.68
C MET A 194 3.15 -14.55 3.14
N LYS A 195 3.49 -14.27 4.41
CA LYS A 195 4.82 -14.54 4.97
C LYS A 195 5.03 -16.01 5.31
N SER A 196 4.01 -16.71 5.77
CA SER A 196 4.12 -18.12 6.18
C SER A 196 4.55 -19.06 5.05
N LYS A 197 4.04 -18.88 3.84
CA LYS A 197 4.34 -19.75 2.69
C LYS A 197 5.80 -19.65 2.20
N PRO A 198 6.41 -18.47 1.99
CA PRO A 198 7.83 -18.36 1.66
C PRO A 198 8.73 -19.00 2.75
N LEU A 199 8.44 -18.76 4.02
CA LEU A 199 9.21 -19.37 5.12
C LEU A 199 9.09 -20.89 5.12
N SER A 200 7.86 -21.43 4.97
CA SER A 200 7.62 -22.88 4.83
C SER A 200 8.44 -23.48 3.69
N ASN A 201 8.42 -22.86 2.53
CA ASN A 201 9.18 -23.33 1.36
C ASN A 201 10.69 -23.28 1.60
N SER A 202 11.20 -22.20 2.18
CA SER A 202 12.65 -21.98 2.38
C SER A 202 13.22 -22.89 3.46
N PHE A 203 12.47 -23.17 4.54
CA PHE A 203 12.89 -24.12 5.57
C PHE A 203 12.53 -25.58 5.23
N LYS A 204 11.83 -25.82 4.13
CA LYS A 204 11.32 -27.15 3.71
C LYS A 204 10.52 -27.84 4.80
N ILE A 205 9.70 -27.06 5.55
CA ILE A 205 8.80 -27.56 6.60
C ILE A 205 7.33 -27.37 6.20
N PRO A 206 6.41 -28.21 6.67
CA PRO A 206 4.98 -28.07 6.36
C PRO A 206 4.44 -26.69 6.76
N LEU A 207 3.49 -26.17 5.98
CA LEU A 207 2.94 -24.82 6.18
C LEU A 207 2.30 -24.65 7.57
N HIS A 208 1.63 -25.67 8.12
CA HIS A 208 1.03 -25.64 9.46
C HIS A 208 2.07 -25.52 10.59
N LYS A 209 3.34 -25.82 10.32
CA LYS A 209 4.46 -25.62 11.25
C LYS A 209 5.05 -24.20 11.21
N VAL A 210 4.54 -23.31 10.37
CA VAL A 210 4.95 -21.91 10.33
C VAL A 210 3.83 -21.02 10.85
N LYS A 211 4.02 -20.45 12.02
CA LYS A 211 3.05 -19.63 12.74
C LYS A 211 3.49 -18.18 12.76
N ILE A 212 2.78 -17.33 12.03
CA ILE A 212 2.99 -15.87 12.12
C ILE A 212 2.01 -15.35 13.17
N ARG A 213 2.55 -14.79 14.23
CA ARG A 213 1.81 -14.38 15.42
C ARG A 213 1.38 -12.93 15.33
N ARG A 214 0.18 -12.63 15.84
CA ARG A 214 -0.31 -11.26 15.96
C ARG A 214 0.58 -10.43 16.88
N ILE A 215 0.92 -9.21 16.44
CA ILE A 215 1.61 -8.17 17.20
C ILE A 215 1.06 -6.80 16.77
N ALA A 216 1.20 -5.77 17.61
CA ALA A 216 0.86 -4.41 17.19
C ALA A 216 1.82 -3.92 16.09
N ILE A 217 1.31 -3.12 15.16
CA ILE A 217 2.06 -2.62 14.00
C ILE A 217 2.06 -1.10 14.01
N GLY A 218 3.25 -0.51 14.03
CA GLY A 218 3.48 0.93 14.04
C GLY A 218 3.54 1.55 12.63
N GLY A 219 2.54 1.24 11.81
CA GLY A 219 2.41 1.71 10.44
C GLY A 219 2.96 0.72 9.39
N ALA A 220 2.32 0.67 8.22
CA ALA A 220 2.74 -0.22 7.13
C ALA A 220 2.94 0.50 5.79
N PHE A 221 2.00 1.33 5.34
CA PHE A 221 2.02 2.14 4.11
C PHE A 221 2.53 1.40 2.85
N GLY A 222 2.36 0.06 2.81
CA GLY A 222 2.86 -0.83 1.77
C GLY A 222 4.21 -1.50 2.09
N GLY A 223 5.04 -0.96 2.97
CA GLY A 223 6.37 -1.50 3.30
C GLY A 223 6.37 -2.81 4.10
N ARG A 224 5.22 -3.25 4.63
CA ARG A 224 5.08 -4.43 5.49
C ARG A 224 4.32 -5.59 4.83
N SER A 225 4.06 -5.53 3.53
CA SER A 225 3.19 -6.51 2.85
C SER A 225 3.91 -7.76 2.37
N GLU A 226 5.23 -7.84 2.46
CA GLU A 226 6.01 -9.02 2.04
C GLU A 226 7.02 -9.47 3.08
N ILE A 227 7.64 -10.64 2.86
CA ILE A 227 8.73 -11.12 3.70
C ILE A 227 9.93 -10.16 3.56
N CYS A 228 10.60 -9.89 4.68
CA CYS A 228 11.90 -9.21 4.70
C CYS A 228 13.01 -10.28 4.84
N PRO A 229 14.18 -10.13 4.23
CA PRO A 229 15.31 -11.04 4.46
C PRO A 229 15.61 -11.29 5.94
N ALA A 230 15.41 -10.27 6.80
CA ALA A 230 15.55 -10.41 8.25
C ALA A 230 14.65 -11.47 8.87
N ASP A 231 13.43 -11.71 8.34
CA ASP A 231 12.51 -12.74 8.85
C ASP A 231 13.15 -14.13 8.72
N TYR A 232 13.74 -14.40 7.57
CA TYR A 232 14.40 -15.68 7.31
C TYR A 232 15.72 -15.81 8.08
N ILE A 233 16.55 -14.77 8.08
CA ILE A 233 17.85 -14.76 8.78
C ILE A 233 17.64 -14.97 10.29
N CYS A 234 16.66 -14.29 10.88
CA CYS A 234 16.27 -14.43 12.28
C CYS A 234 15.83 -15.87 12.60
N ALA A 235 14.96 -16.43 11.76
CA ALA A 235 14.49 -17.81 11.91
C ALA A 235 15.64 -18.84 11.73
N LEU A 236 16.55 -18.60 10.80
CA LEU A 236 17.73 -19.46 10.58
C LEU A 236 18.68 -19.44 11.77
N LEU A 237 18.95 -18.25 12.34
CA LEU A 237 19.73 -18.11 13.56
C LEU A 237 19.05 -18.80 14.75
N ALA A 238 17.73 -18.64 14.90
CA ALA A 238 16.96 -19.34 15.94
C ALA A 238 17.03 -20.86 15.80
N LYS A 239 16.94 -21.39 14.58
CA LYS A 239 17.08 -22.83 14.31
C LYS A 239 18.46 -23.35 14.68
N LYS A 240 19.53 -22.63 14.32
CA LYS A 240 20.92 -23.04 14.59
C LYS A 240 21.31 -22.97 16.06
N THR A 241 20.75 -22.00 16.80
CA THR A 241 21.08 -21.79 18.21
C THR A 241 20.18 -22.57 19.18
N GLY A 242 19.00 -23.01 18.71
CA GLY A 242 17.97 -23.57 19.58
C GLY A 242 17.36 -22.55 20.57
N CYS A 243 17.62 -21.25 20.38
CA CYS A 243 17.15 -20.17 21.21
C CYS A 243 16.30 -19.21 20.40
N PRO A 244 15.34 -18.49 21.04
CA PRO A 244 14.70 -17.35 20.38
C PRO A 244 15.74 -16.32 19.96
N VAL A 245 15.55 -15.68 18.79
CA VAL A 245 16.43 -14.61 18.31
C VAL A 245 15.57 -13.40 17.98
N ARG A 246 16.05 -12.19 18.28
CA ARG A 246 15.48 -10.92 17.85
C ARG A 246 16.48 -10.18 16.96
N ILE A 247 16.01 -9.72 15.79
CA ILE A 247 16.70 -8.73 14.96
C ILE A 247 15.85 -7.45 14.99
N GLU A 248 16.48 -6.32 15.27
CA GLU A 248 15.86 -5.00 15.29
C GLU A 248 16.73 -4.05 14.45
N PHE A 249 16.11 -3.36 13.48
CA PHE A 249 16.81 -2.43 12.60
C PHE A 249 16.90 -1.04 13.25
N THR A 250 18.05 -0.39 13.06
CA THR A 250 18.14 1.06 13.22
C THR A 250 17.29 1.75 12.14
N ARG A 251 17.06 3.03 12.26
CA ARG A 251 16.35 3.79 11.22
C ARG A 251 17.09 3.76 9.88
N GLU A 252 18.40 3.87 9.89
CA GLU A 252 19.23 3.77 8.71
C GLU A 252 19.13 2.38 8.05
N GLU A 253 19.28 1.31 8.84
CA GLU A 253 19.09 -0.07 8.36
C GLU A 253 17.68 -0.28 7.80
N ASN A 254 16.66 0.34 8.40
CA ASN A 254 15.30 0.26 7.88
C ASN A 254 15.17 0.94 6.51
N THR A 255 15.83 2.08 6.28
CA THR A 255 15.79 2.79 5.01
C THR A 255 16.48 2.01 3.90
N ILE A 256 17.65 1.42 4.16
CA ILE A 256 18.45 0.71 3.15
C ILE A 256 18.07 -0.77 3.03
N GLY A 257 17.63 -1.43 4.09
CA GLY A 257 17.36 -2.87 4.15
C GLY A 257 15.88 -3.24 3.94
N THR A 258 15.00 -2.28 3.67
CA THR A 258 13.61 -2.53 3.34
C THR A 258 13.22 -1.87 2.02
N ARG A 259 12.05 -2.21 1.51
CA ARG A 259 11.54 -1.72 0.23
C ARG A 259 11.24 -0.21 0.27
N GLN A 260 11.58 0.50 -0.82
CA GLN A 260 11.26 1.92 -1.05
C GLN A 260 10.33 2.05 -2.27
N GLY A 261 9.81 3.26 -2.54
CA GLY A 261 9.06 3.57 -3.76
C GLY A 261 9.95 3.65 -5.00
N HIS A 262 9.32 3.74 -6.17
CA HIS A 262 10.04 3.92 -7.43
C HIS A 262 10.22 5.41 -7.73
N SER A 263 11.39 5.82 -8.18
CA SER A 263 11.50 7.05 -8.97
C SER A 263 10.97 6.80 -10.39
N MET A 264 10.45 7.86 -11.02
CA MET A 264 9.77 7.77 -12.31
C MET A 264 10.17 8.91 -13.23
N ILE A 265 10.33 8.58 -14.51
CA ILE A 265 10.41 9.52 -15.61
C ILE A 265 9.21 9.20 -16.51
N THR A 266 8.29 10.15 -16.70
CA THR A 266 7.05 9.93 -17.45
C THR A 266 6.91 10.96 -18.56
N THR A 267 6.69 10.52 -19.79
CA THR A 267 6.34 11.37 -20.92
C THR A 267 4.89 11.11 -21.28
N HIS A 268 4.06 12.15 -21.22
CA HIS A 268 2.66 12.12 -21.58
C HIS A 268 2.43 12.92 -22.86
N LYS A 269 1.78 12.31 -23.85
CA LYS A 269 1.28 12.95 -25.05
C LYS A 269 -0.23 12.82 -25.07
N THR A 270 -0.96 13.95 -25.08
CA THR A 270 -2.42 13.98 -25.01
C THR A 270 -2.99 14.80 -26.16
N GLY A 271 -3.95 14.22 -26.88
CA GLY A 271 -4.72 14.89 -27.93
C GLY A 271 -6.16 15.13 -27.45
N VAL A 272 -6.64 16.37 -27.60
CA VAL A 272 -7.98 16.79 -27.19
C VAL A 272 -8.75 17.41 -28.34
N ASP A 273 -10.08 17.38 -28.28
CA ASP A 273 -10.94 18.16 -29.17
C ASP A 273 -11.03 19.63 -28.69
N LYS A 274 -11.78 20.48 -29.43
CA LYS A 274 -11.97 21.91 -29.08
C LYS A 274 -12.75 22.15 -27.79
N ASP A 275 -13.46 21.14 -27.31
CA ASP A 275 -14.18 21.20 -26.05
C ASP A 275 -13.35 20.65 -24.87
N GLY A 276 -12.09 20.27 -25.11
CA GLY A 276 -11.17 19.74 -24.10
C GLY A 276 -11.40 18.27 -23.75
N ARG A 277 -12.16 17.52 -24.53
CA ARG A 277 -12.33 16.08 -24.32
C ARG A 277 -11.11 15.33 -24.86
N VAL A 278 -10.59 14.42 -24.05
CA VAL A 278 -9.42 13.61 -24.43
C VAL A 278 -9.84 12.59 -25.50
N LEU A 279 -9.18 12.62 -26.65
CA LEU A 279 -9.41 11.71 -27.77
C LEU A 279 -8.38 10.59 -27.83
N ALA A 280 -7.11 10.93 -27.54
CA ALA A 280 -6.01 9.97 -27.52
C ALA A 280 -4.98 10.33 -26.47
N ARG A 281 -4.34 9.31 -25.91
CA ARG A 281 -3.21 9.45 -25.00
C ARG A 281 -2.14 8.41 -25.27
N GLU A 282 -0.90 8.87 -25.33
CA GLU A 282 0.28 8.03 -25.33
C GLU A 282 1.15 8.38 -24.11
N THR A 283 1.60 7.35 -23.39
CA THR A 283 2.45 7.56 -22.21
C THR A 283 3.58 6.56 -22.20
N THR A 284 4.80 7.06 -22.00
CA THR A 284 5.97 6.23 -21.69
C THR A 284 6.40 6.51 -20.26
N CYS A 285 6.63 5.45 -19.48
CA CYS A 285 7.03 5.54 -18.09
C CYS A 285 8.25 4.66 -17.83
N TYR A 286 9.34 5.24 -17.35
CA TYR A 286 10.52 4.53 -16.87
C TYR A 286 10.57 4.59 -15.36
N MET A 287 10.65 3.40 -14.72
CA MET A 287 10.69 3.24 -13.28
C MET A 287 12.02 2.65 -12.85
N ASP A 288 12.69 3.29 -11.90
CA ASP A 288 13.85 2.72 -11.23
C ASP A 288 13.40 1.56 -10.33
N GLY A 289 13.79 0.35 -10.68
CA GLY A 289 13.40 -0.89 -9.99
C GLY A 289 14.26 -1.24 -8.78
N GLY A 290 15.42 -0.59 -8.61
CA GLY A 290 16.42 -1.07 -7.67
C GLY A 290 16.96 -2.45 -8.04
N ALA A 291 17.62 -3.11 -7.09
CA ALA A 291 18.37 -4.34 -7.35
C ALA A 291 17.49 -5.60 -7.50
N TYR A 292 16.24 -5.61 -7.06
CA TYR A 292 15.39 -6.81 -7.04
C TYR A 292 13.93 -6.52 -7.40
N SER A 293 13.20 -7.55 -7.85
CA SER A 293 11.83 -7.45 -8.37
C SER A 293 10.79 -7.01 -7.31
N SER A 294 10.75 -7.65 -6.14
CA SER A 294 9.72 -7.39 -5.12
C SER A 294 8.29 -7.41 -5.71
N THR A 295 7.47 -6.42 -5.40
CA THR A 295 6.15 -6.17 -6.01
C THR A 295 6.21 -5.26 -7.24
N GLY A 296 7.41 -4.92 -7.71
CA GLY A 296 7.65 -3.95 -8.77
C GLY A 296 6.98 -4.26 -10.11
N PRO A 297 6.97 -5.52 -10.60
CA PRO A 297 6.31 -5.81 -11.88
C PRO A 297 4.84 -5.38 -11.93
N ILE A 298 4.07 -5.61 -10.85
CA ILE A 298 2.68 -5.12 -10.77
C ILE A 298 2.63 -3.59 -10.67
N ALA A 299 3.58 -3.01 -9.93
CA ALA A 299 3.66 -1.57 -9.74
C ALA A 299 3.78 -0.79 -11.06
N THR A 300 4.27 -1.43 -12.12
CA THR A 300 4.51 -0.76 -13.41
C THR A 300 3.21 -0.37 -14.13
N SER A 301 2.12 -1.09 -13.94
CA SER A 301 0.82 -0.77 -14.56
C SER A 301 -0.11 0.07 -13.67
N VAL A 302 0.06 0.02 -12.35
CA VAL A 302 -0.88 0.63 -11.39
C VAL A 302 -1.08 2.13 -11.57
N PRO A 303 -0.05 2.97 -11.82
CA PRO A 303 -0.24 4.41 -12.02
C PRO A 303 -1.14 4.74 -13.20
N PHE A 304 -0.95 4.04 -14.32
CA PHE A 304 -1.79 4.18 -15.50
C PHE A 304 -3.24 3.78 -15.21
N LEU A 305 -3.45 2.61 -14.60
CA LEU A 305 -4.79 2.11 -14.28
C LEU A 305 -5.56 3.05 -13.36
N SER A 306 -4.91 3.64 -12.35
CA SER A 306 -5.55 4.59 -11.43
C SER A 306 -6.07 5.84 -12.15
N MET A 307 -5.30 6.37 -13.10
CA MET A 307 -5.72 7.56 -13.87
C MET A 307 -6.78 7.23 -14.91
N GLU A 308 -6.69 6.08 -15.56
CA GLU A 308 -7.69 5.59 -16.51
C GLU A 308 -9.07 5.41 -15.88
N GLN A 309 -9.11 5.05 -14.61
CA GLN A 309 -10.35 4.88 -13.87
C GLN A 309 -11.00 6.21 -13.51
N ALA A 310 -10.20 7.26 -13.27
CA ALA A 310 -10.70 8.61 -12.96
C ALA A 310 -11.23 9.31 -14.21
N TYR A 311 -10.54 9.16 -15.33
CA TYR A 311 -10.84 9.94 -16.53
C TYR A 311 -11.17 9.07 -17.76
N ARG A 312 -11.98 9.65 -18.64
CA ARG A 312 -12.10 9.16 -20.03
C ARG A 312 -10.84 9.55 -20.78
N MET A 313 -10.04 8.60 -21.16
CA MET A 313 -8.75 8.84 -21.81
C MET A 313 -8.77 8.71 -23.35
N GLY A 314 -9.93 8.40 -23.94
CA GLY A 314 -10.02 8.07 -25.36
C GLY A 314 -9.28 6.77 -25.68
N SER A 315 -8.57 6.74 -26.82
CA SER A 315 -7.66 5.65 -27.18
C SER A 315 -6.33 5.80 -26.46
N VAL A 316 -5.76 4.72 -25.98
CA VAL A 316 -4.58 4.74 -25.12
C VAL A 316 -3.47 3.85 -25.64
N ARG A 317 -2.23 4.37 -25.60
CA ARG A 317 -0.99 3.62 -25.71
C ARG A 317 -0.13 3.89 -24.49
N TYR A 318 0.22 2.84 -23.73
CA TYR A 318 1.05 2.92 -22.55
C TYR A 318 2.24 1.97 -22.64
N ASN A 319 3.44 2.51 -22.45
CA ASN A 319 4.69 1.78 -22.38
C ASN A 319 5.34 2.02 -21.03
N GLY A 320 5.25 1.04 -20.13
CA GLY A 320 5.85 1.08 -18.81
C GLY A 320 7.07 0.17 -18.73
N PHE A 321 8.23 0.73 -18.43
CA PHE A 321 9.47 -0.01 -18.23
C PHE A 321 9.89 0.06 -16.78
N ARG A 322 10.10 -1.09 -16.15
CA ARG A 322 10.76 -1.18 -14.85
C ARG A 322 12.15 -1.72 -15.06
N VAL A 323 13.16 -0.97 -14.60
CA VAL A 323 14.56 -1.21 -14.91
C VAL A 323 15.33 -1.46 -13.62
N TYR A 324 16.14 -2.51 -13.57
CA TYR A 324 17.03 -2.77 -12.46
C TYR A 324 18.16 -1.73 -12.38
N THR A 325 18.51 -1.33 -11.16
CA THR A 325 19.62 -0.44 -10.83
C THR A 325 20.33 -0.93 -9.57
N ASN A 326 21.56 -0.45 -9.31
CA ASN A 326 22.32 -0.81 -8.11
C ASN A 326 21.92 0.05 -6.90
N LYS A 327 20.61 0.13 -6.63
CA LYS A 327 19.99 0.79 -5.48
C LYS A 327 19.15 -0.20 -4.66
N PRO A 328 18.75 0.14 -3.41
CA PRO A 328 17.86 -0.69 -2.62
C PRO A 328 16.58 -1.08 -3.36
N ILE A 329 15.94 -2.15 -2.88
CA ILE A 329 14.74 -2.74 -3.45
C ILE A 329 13.63 -1.71 -3.60
N ARG A 330 12.93 -1.72 -4.75
CA ARG A 330 11.78 -0.86 -5.02
C ARG A 330 10.51 -1.69 -5.19
N GLY A 331 9.41 -1.18 -4.69
CA GLY A 331 8.10 -1.84 -4.81
C GLY A 331 6.94 -0.91 -4.50
N MET A 332 5.76 -1.47 -4.37
CA MET A 332 4.54 -0.70 -4.10
C MET A 332 4.53 -0.16 -2.69
N ILE A 333 4.48 1.16 -2.57
CA ILE A 333 4.24 1.89 -1.31
C ILE A 333 3.30 3.07 -1.56
N ARG A 334 2.58 3.54 -0.53
CA ARG A 334 1.82 4.80 -0.52
C ARG A 334 1.00 5.03 -1.82
N THR A 335 0.17 4.11 -2.23
CA THR A 335 -0.64 4.11 -3.47
C THR A 335 0.15 3.86 -4.74
N HIS A 336 1.39 4.26 -4.81
CA HIS A 336 2.29 4.10 -5.95
C HIS A 336 1.91 4.92 -7.20
N GLY A 337 2.87 5.66 -7.76
CA GLY A 337 2.68 6.41 -9.01
C GLY A 337 2.31 7.87 -8.86
N ARG A 338 2.61 8.47 -7.73
CA ARG A 338 2.36 9.89 -7.46
C ARG A 338 2.94 10.81 -8.54
N GLY A 339 4.20 10.61 -8.91
CA GLY A 339 4.84 11.38 -9.98
C GLY A 339 4.12 11.26 -11.32
N PHE A 340 3.66 10.07 -11.67
CA PHE A 340 2.86 9.83 -12.88
C PHE A 340 1.55 10.63 -12.85
N ALA A 341 0.80 10.53 -11.73
CA ALA A 341 -0.48 11.19 -11.58
C ALA A 341 -0.35 12.73 -11.58
N CYS A 342 0.66 13.26 -10.88
CA CYS A 342 0.95 14.70 -10.87
C CYS A 342 1.28 15.20 -12.27
N GLY A 343 2.15 14.51 -13.02
CA GLY A 343 2.51 14.90 -14.39
C GLY A 343 1.29 14.93 -15.29
N LEU A 344 0.44 13.91 -15.22
CA LEU A 344 -0.75 13.83 -16.06
C LEU A 344 -1.78 14.94 -15.74
N ASP A 345 -2.04 15.21 -14.46
CA ASP A 345 -2.97 16.28 -14.04
C ASP A 345 -2.41 17.66 -14.34
N THR A 346 -1.09 17.87 -14.17
CA THR A 346 -0.41 19.10 -14.57
C THR A 346 -0.56 19.33 -16.08
N GLN A 347 -0.40 18.31 -16.91
CA GLN A 347 -0.62 18.42 -18.34
C GLN A 347 -2.08 18.76 -18.70
N LEU A 348 -3.06 18.19 -17.97
CA LEU A 348 -4.47 18.55 -18.16
C LEU A 348 -4.73 20.04 -17.83
N ASP A 349 -4.08 20.59 -16.80
CA ASP A 349 -4.18 22.00 -16.47
C ASP A 349 -3.53 22.90 -17.56
N MET A 350 -2.37 22.49 -18.10
CA MET A 350 -1.75 23.18 -19.23
C MET A 350 -2.63 23.18 -20.49
N ILE A 351 -3.32 22.08 -20.76
CA ILE A 351 -4.27 21.98 -21.87
C ILE A 351 -5.49 22.84 -21.61
N ALA A 352 -6.02 22.83 -20.38
CA ALA A 352 -7.17 23.65 -19.96
C ALA A 352 -6.84 25.14 -20.14
N GLU A 353 -5.67 25.61 -19.70
CA GLU A 353 -5.23 26.99 -19.90
C GLU A 353 -5.13 27.35 -21.37
N HIS A 354 -4.53 26.50 -22.22
CA HIS A 354 -4.43 26.74 -23.67
C HIS A 354 -5.79 26.90 -24.34
N LEU A 355 -6.80 26.14 -23.89
CA LEU A 355 -8.17 26.16 -24.41
C LEU A 355 -9.05 27.23 -23.75
N GLY A 356 -8.56 27.93 -22.72
CA GLY A 356 -9.37 28.86 -21.91
C GLY A 356 -10.46 28.18 -21.09
N ILE A 357 -10.26 26.93 -20.70
CA ILE A 357 -11.19 26.13 -19.91
C ILE A 357 -10.77 26.15 -18.44
N ASP A 358 -11.72 26.32 -17.52
CA ASP A 358 -11.48 26.21 -16.09
C ASP A 358 -10.99 24.78 -15.72
N PRO A 359 -9.95 24.60 -14.89
CA PRO A 359 -9.44 23.27 -14.51
C PRO A 359 -10.51 22.33 -13.87
N VAL A 360 -11.45 22.87 -13.12
CA VAL A 360 -12.60 22.10 -12.57
C VAL A 360 -13.49 21.62 -13.71
N GLU A 361 -13.81 22.51 -14.63
CA GLU A 361 -14.62 22.18 -15.82
C GLU A 361 -13.91 21.16 -16.73
N MET A 362 -12.59 21.30 -16.92
CA MET A 362 -11.78 20.33 -17.69
C MET A 362 -11.89 18.92 -17.11
N ARG A 363 -11.87 18.79 -15.78
CA ARG A 363 -12.03 17.50 -15.10
C ARG A 363 -13.44 16.95 -15.23
N LEU A 364 -14.47 17.77 -15.06
CA LEU A 364 -15.89 17.37 -15.22
C LEU A 364 -16.17 16.85 -16.65
N ARG A 365 -15.61 17.48 -17.68
CA ARG A 365 -15.76 17.02 -19.08
C ARG A 365 -15.17 15.66 -19.35
N ASN A 366 -14.14 15.28 -18.60
CA ASN A 366 -13.39 14.02 -18.78
C ASN A 366 -13.62 13.00 -17.66
N SER A 367 -14.41 13.31 -16.62
CA SER A 367 -14.66 12.39 -15.50
C SER A 367 -15.46 11.16 -15.93
N ARG A 368 -15.17 10.02 -15.28
CA ARG A 368 -15.91 8.77 -15.47
C ARG A 368 -17.31 8.86 -14.91
N GLN A 369 -18.21 8.08 -15.50
CA GLN A 369 -19.59 7.93 -15.06
C GLN A 369 -19.91 6.48 -14.70
N PRO A 370 -20.93 6.25 -13.83
CA PRO A 370 -21.40 4.90 -13.54
C PRO A 370 -21.84 4.15 -14.80
N GLY A 371 -21.47 2.87 -14.90
CA GLY A 371 -21.81 2.01 -16.03
C GLY A 371 -20.87 2.11 -17.24
N GLU A 372 -19.88 2.99 -17.21
CA GLU A 372 -18.86 3.07 -18.26
C GLU A 372 -17.80 1.99 -18.10
N TYR A 373 -17.16 1.65 -19.21
CA TYR A 373 -15.95 0.83 -19.21
C TYR A 373 -14.70 1.70 -19.35
N THR A 374 -13.64 1.35 -18.63
CA THR A 374 -12.32 1.93 -18.86
C THR A 374 -11.78 1.50 -20.21
N SER A 375 -10.70 2.12 -20.71
CA SER A 375 -10.06 1.72 -21.97
C SER A 375 -9.53 0.28 -21.90
N THR A 376 -9.15 -0.20 -20.70
CA THR A 376 -8.75 -1.59 -20.45
C THR A 376 -9.92 -2.53 -20.13
N GLN A 377 -11.17 -2.10 -20.34
CA GLN A 377 -12.39 -2.88 -20.21
C GLN A 377 -12.76 -3.29 -18.76
N SER A 378 -12.41 -2.47 -17.78
CA SER A 378 -12.98 -2.61 -16.43
C SER A 378 -14.27 -1.81 -16.33
N LEU A 379 -15.35 -2.44 -15.85
CA LEU A 379 -16.64 -1.78 -15.60
C LEU A 379 -16.56 -0.90 -14.35
N VAL A 380 -16.92 0.37 -14.49
CA VAL A 380 -17.09 1.30 -13.39
C VAL A 380 -18.53 1.16 -12.86
N GLY A 381 -18.71 0.50 -11.71
CA GLY A 381 -20.01 0.26 -11.10
C GLY A 381 -20.59 1.53 -10.48
N SER A 382 -20.36 1.74 -9.18
CA SER A 382 -20.72 3.00 -8.51
C SER A 382 -19.62 4.05 -8.74
N CYS A 383 -20.03 5.31 -8.99
CA CYS A 383 -19.11 6.44 -9.23
C CYS A 383 -19.80 7.76 -8.89
N ALA A 384 -19.19 8.54 -8.00
CA ALA A 384 -19.62 9.89 -7.69
C ALA A 384 -18.50 10.92 -7.95
N MET A 385 -17.70 10.71 -9.00
CA MET A 385 -16.55 11.57 -9.34
C MET A 385 -16.98 13.03 -9.52
N ASP A 386 -18.03 13.29 -10.28
CA ASP A 386 -18.53 14.65 -10.50
C ASP A 386 -18.95 15.33 -9.20
N GLU A 387 -19.61 14.59 -8.31
CA GLU A 387 -20.04 15.09 -7.01
C GLU A 387 -18.83 15.44 -6.11
N THR A 388 -17.76 14.63 -6.14
CA THR A 388 -16.54 14.94 -5.38
C THR A 388 -15.89 16.23 -5.89
N ILE A 389 -15.81 16.42 -7.21
CA ILE A 389 -15.27 17.63 -7.85
C ILE A 389 -16.11 18.86 -7.49
N GLN A 390 -17.44 18.78 -7.64
CA GLN A 390 -18.35 19.89 -7.40
C GLN A 390 -18.35 20.32 -5.92
N LYS A 391 -18.47 19.36 -5.00
CA LYS A 391 -18.46 19.65 -3.55
C LYS A 391 -17.13 20.23 -3.07
N ALA A 392 -16.00 19.71 -3.59
CA ALA A 392 -14.69 20.25 -3.27
C ALA A 392 -14.53 21.68 -3.80
N ALA A 393 -14.96 21.96 -5.03
CA ALA A 393 -14.91 23.27 -5.63
C ALA A 393 -15.80 24.29 -4.90
N GLU A 394 -17.01 23.91 -4.52
CA GLU A 394 -17.91 24.75 -3.72
C GLU A 394 -17.32 25.06 -2.35
N LYS A 395 -16.88 24.05 -1.61
CA LYS A 395 -16.32 24.19 -0.25
C LYS A 395 -15.06 25.03 -0.21
N SER A 396 -14.21 24.94 -1.23
CA SER A 396 -12.95 25.71 -1.32
C SER A 396 -13.18 27.17 -1.71
N GLY A 397 -14.34 27.53 -2.24
CA GLY A 397 -14.61 28.83 -2.86
C GLY A 397 -13.86 29.01 -4.18
N TRP A 398 -13.75 27.94 -4.99
CA TRP A 398 -13.00 27.93 -6.25
C TRP A 398 -13.36 29.08 -7.18
N LYS A 399 -14.65 29.32 -7.45
CA LYS A 399 -15.13 30.36 -8.37
C LYS A 399 -14.78 31.78 -7.95
N GLU A 400 -14.66 32.02 -6.66
CA GLU A 400 -14.27 33.30 -6.07
C GLU A 400 -12.77 33.53 -6.09
N LYS A 401 -11.98 32.45 -6.11
CA LYS A 401 -10.52 32.48 -5.96
C LYS A 401 -9.75 32.25 -7.26
N TRP A 402 -10.20 31.34 -8.12
CA TRP A 402 -9.48 31.01 -9.35
C TRP A 402 -9.28 32.22 -10.23
N GLY A 403 -8.02 32.54 -10.57
CA GLY A 403 -7.63 33.71 -11.37
C GLY A 403 -7.77 35.05 -10.65
N LYS A 404 -8.09 35.09 -9.33
CA LYS A 404 -8.34 36.32 -8.57
C LYS A 404 -7.48 36.45 -7.30
N LEU A 405 -6.64 35.46 -7.01
CA LEU A 405 -5.76 35.47 -5.83
C LEU A 405 -4.66 36.51 -5.99
N PRO A 406 -4.10 37.02 -4.87
CA PRO A 406 -2.95 37.90 -4.90
C PRO A 406 -1.71 37.23 -5.53
N PRO A 407 -0.69 38.01 -5.96
CA PRO A 407 0.56 37.42 -6.42
C PRO A 407 1.15 36.42 -5.42
N PHE A 408 1.75 35.37 -5.93
CA PHE A 408 2.29 34.26 -5.13
C PHE A 408 1.31 33.51 -4.23
N HIS A 409 0.00 33.70 -4.42
CA HIS A 409 -1.04 32.83 -3.88
C HIS A 409 -1.61 31.99 -5.01
N GLY A 410 -1.87 30.72 -4.74
CA GLY A 410 -2.38 29.80 -5.74
C GLY A 410 -3.41 28.83 -5.16
N ILE A 411 -4.31 28.40 -6.01
CA ILE A 411 -5.27 27.35 -5.72
C ILE A 411 -5.14 26.28 -6.80
N GLY A 412 -5.16 25.00 -6.40
CA GLY A 412 -5.01 23.88 -7.33
C GLY A 412 -5.98 22.76 -6.98
N ILE A 413 -6.38 22.01 -7.99
CA ILE A 413 -7.25 20.83 -7.89
C ILE A 413 -6.49 19.60 -8.36
N GLY A 414 -6.68 18.49 -7.65
CA GLY A 414 -6.24 17.16 -8.07
C GLY A 414 -7.39 16.15 -7.94
N THR A 415 -7.44 15.20 -8.84
CA THR A 415 -8.48 14.16 -8.83
C THR A 415 -7.87 12.79 -9.14
N ASN A 416 -8.32 11.77 -8.43
CA ASN A 416 -7.81 10.42 -8.63
C ASN A 416 -8.87 9.35 -8.36
N SER A 417 -8.60 8.15 -8.83
CA SER A 417 -9.37 6.95 -8.52
C SER A 417 -8.44 5.83 -8.09
N VAL A 418 -8.93 4.95 -7.24
CA VAL A 418 -8.18 3.77 -6.80
C VAL A 418 -9.06 2.53 -6.86
N GLN A 419 -8.46 1.41 -7.29
CA GLN A 419 -9.10 0.09 -7.29
C GLN A 419 -9.48 -0.32 -5.87
N THR A 420 -10.68 -0.85 -5.71
CA THR A 420 -11.16 -1.42 -4.47
C THR A 420 -11.26 -2.93 -4.60
N GLY A 421 -10.57 -3.65 -3.71
CA GLY A 421 -10.61 -5.11 -3.71
C GLY A 421 -9.80 -5.77 -4.82
N PHE A 422 -8.69 -5.17 -5.25
CA PHE A 422 -7.83 -5.73 -6.28
C PHE A 422 -7.01 -6.92 -5.74
N PRO A 423 -7.21 -8.16 -6.23
CA PRO A 423 -6.63 -9.37 -5.65
C PRO A 423 -5.14 -9.57 -5.93
N MET A 424 -4.50 -8.74 -6.73
CA MET A 424 -3.07 -8.79 -7.13
C MET A 424 -2.56 -10.17 -7.61
N GLY A 425 -3.45 -11.07 -8.03
CA GLY A 425 -3.08 -12.40 -8.52
C GLY A 425 -2.51 -13.37 -7.48
N ILE A 426 -2.52 -13.03 -6.19
CA ILE A 426 -1.92 -13.87 -5.14
C ILE A 426 -2.96 -14.77 -4.46
N ARG A 427 -3.99 -14.16 -3.89
CA ARG A 427 -5.13 -14.80 -3.24
C ARG A 427 -6.28 -13.82 -3.30
N GLY A 428 -7.36 -14.20 -3.97
CA GLY A 428 -8.44 -13.26 -4.25
C GLY A 428 -9.45 -13.08 -3.13
N GLY A 429 -9.50 -13.93 -2.10
CA GLY A 429 -10.60 -13.96 -1.15
C GLY A 429 -10.19 -14.01 0.31
N SER A 430 -11.12 -13.64 1.18
CA SER A 430 -11.02 -13.73 2.63
C SER A 430 -12.09 -14.66 3.19
N GLN A 431 -11.79 -15.30 4.31
CA GLN A 431 -12.73 -16.12 5.06
C GLN A 431 -12.71 -15.70 6.53
N SER A 432 -13.87 -15.81 7.17
CA SER A 432 -14.05 -15.54 8.60
C SER A 432 -14.92 -16.60 9.24
N PHE A 433 -14.68 -16.84 10.52
CA PHE A 433 -15.48 -17.75 11.33
C PHE A 433 -16.01 -17.01 12.55
N ILE A 434 -17.27 -17.25 12.90
CA ILE A 434 -17.90 -16.67 14.09
C ILE A 434 -18.43 -17.78 14.97
N LYS A 435 -18.10 -17.71 16.26
CA LYS A 435 -18.67 -18.59 17.29
C LYS A 435 -19.35 -17.75 18.37
N PHE A 436 -20.45 -18.27 18.88
CA PHE A 436 -21.11 -17.74 20.07
C PHE A 436 -20.65 -18.45 21.34
N ASN A 437 -20.47 -17.68 22.40
CA ASN A 437 -20.24 -18.15 23.74
C ASN A 437 -21.58 -18.27 24.50
N GLU A 438 -21.61 -19.02 25.61
CA GLU A 438 -22.85 -19.27 26.41
C GLU A 438 -23.50 -18.02 26.99
N ASP A 439 -22.72 -16.94 27.14
CA ASP A 439 -23.17 -15.61 27.59
C ASP A 439 -23.90 -14.80 26.53
N GLY A 440 -23.85 -15.27 25.27
CA GLY A 440 -24.45 -14.60 24.12
C GLY A 440 -23.51 -13.65 23.40
N GLU A 441 -22.26 -13.51 23.83
CA GLU A 441 -21.21 -12.79 23.14
C GLU A 441 -20.66 -13.62 21.96
N ALA A 442 -20.10 -12.92 20.96
CA ALA A 442 -19.55 -13.59 19.78
C ALA A 442 -18.04 -13.36 19.65
N THR A 443 -17.33 -14.42 19.28
CA THR A 443 -15.92 -14.33 18.86
C THR A 443 -15.84 -14.40 17.35
N VAL A 444 -15.28 -13.35 16.74
CA VAL A 444 -14.99 -13.27 15.30
C VAL A 444 -13.53 -13.62 15.06
N MET A 445 -13.26 -14.56 14.16
CA MET A 445 -11.92 -14.96 13.72
C MET A 445 -11.73 -14.55 12.27
N SER A 446 -10.75 -13.66 12.00
CA SER A 446 -10.47 -13.12 10.67
C SER A 446 -8.97 -12.97 10.42
N GLY A 447 -8.51 -13.26 9.20
CA GLY A 447 -7.11 -13.06 8.82
C GLY A 447 -6.73 -11.59 8.55
N VAL A 448 -7.70 -10.67 8.55
CA VAL A 448 -7.49 -9.24 8.29
C VAL A 448 -6.59 -8.60 9.34
N VAL A 449 -5.63 -7.81 8.89
CA VAL A 449 -4.64 -7.14 9.75
C VAL A 449 -5.02 -5.68 9.96
N ASP A 450 -4.84 -5.18 11.19
CA ASP A 450 -4.84 -3.75 11.48
C ASP A 450 -3.39 -3.22 11.50
N ASN A 451 -3.09 -2.28 10.60
CA ASN A 451 -1.80 -1.59 10.52
C ASN A 451 -1.84 -0.17 11.12
N GLY A 452 -2.93 0.16 11.84
CA GLY A 452 -3.24 1.47 12.40
C GLY A 452 -4.42 2.20 11.75
N GLN A 453 -5.00 1.63 10.68
CA GLN A 453 -6.12 2.23 9.94
C GLN A 453 -7.51 1.92 10.52
N GLY A 454 -7.60 1.18 11.64
CA GLY A 454 -8.86 0.90 12.32
C GLY A 454 -9.66 -0.29 11.78
N ASN A 455 -9.02 -1.24 11.08
CA ASN A 455 -9.68 -2.44 10.56
C ASN A 455 -10.32 -3.29 11.65
N GLU A 456 -9.72 -3.36 12.84
CA GLU A 456 -10.29 -4.13 13.96
C GLU A 456 -11.66 -3.57 14.36
N ASN A 457 -11.78 -2.26 14.49
CA ASN A 457 -13.07 -1.61 14.80
C ASN A 457 -14.09 -1.83 13.69
N MET A 458 -13.67 -1.72 12.43
CA MET A 458 -14.54 -1.92 11.27
C MET A 458 -15.11 -3.35 11.24
N LEU A 459 -14.31 -4.38 11.48
CA LEU A 459 -14.76 -5.79 11.51
C LEU A 459 -15.74 -6.03 12.66
N VAL A 460 -15.46 -5.46 13.85
CA VAL A 460 -16.33 -5.53 15.02
C VAL A 460 -17.67 -4.87 14.73
N GLN A 461 -17.69 -3.68 14.11
CA GLN A 461 -18.92 -2.96 13.75
C GLN A 461 -19.76 -3.73 12.73
N ILE A 462 -19.13 -4.30 11.69
CA ILE A 462 -19.82 -5.12 10.68
C ILE A 462 -20.47 -6.36 11.33
N ALA A 463 -19.75 -7.06 12.21
CA ALA A 463 -20.27 -8.24 12.89
C ALA A 463 -21.40 -7.89 13.85
N ALA A 464 -21.25 -6.84 14.64
CA ALA A 464 -22.26 -6.38 15.59
C ALA A 464 -23.56 -5.99 14.90
N GLU A 465 -23.47 -5.18 13.83
CA GLU A 465 -24.64 -4.73 13.05
C GLU A 465 -25.39 -5.93 12.45
N GLU A 466 -24.67 -6.87 11.83
CA GLU A 466 -25.30 -8.03 11.18
C GLU A 466 -25.96 -8.99 12.18
N LEU A 467 -25.31 -9.19 13.34
CA LEU A 467 -25.81 -10.09 14.38
C LEU A 467 -26.91 -9.46 15.27
N GLY A 468 -27.07 -8.15 15.25
CA GLY A 468 -27.93 -7.41 16.17
C GLY A 468 -27.36 -7.30 17.59
N LEU A 469 -26.03 -7.40 17.72
CA LEU A 469 -25.28 -7.22 18.96
C LEU A 469 -24.73 -5.78 19.07
N LEU A 470 -24.09 -5.46 20.17
CA LEU A 470 -23.32 -4.24 20.33
C LEU A 470 -21.84 -4.50 20.09
N PRO A 471 -21.02 -3.50 19.72
CA PRO A 471 -19.59 -3.70 19.48
C PRO A 471 -18.84 -4.31 20.65
N GLU A 472 -19.20 -3.98 21.89
CA GLU A 472 -18.61 -4.56 23.10
C GLU A 472 -18.91 -6.04 23.33
N ASP A 473 -19.91 -6.61 22.66
CA ASP A 473 -20.25 -8.03 22.69
C ASP A 473 -19.41 -8.87 21.71
N ILE A 474 -18.55 -8.22 20.91
CA ILE A 474 -17.73 -8.87 19.90
C ILE A 474 -16.27 -8.95 20.35
N HIS A 475 -15.78 -10.16 20.54
CA HIS A 475 -14.36 -10.43 20.71
C HIS A 475 -13.71 -10.74 19.35
N LEU A 476 -12.68 -9.97 18.95
CA LEU A 476 -11.99 -10.19 17.69
C LEU A 476 -10.66 -10.91 17.90
N VAL A 477 -10.48 -12.04 17.19
CA VAL A 477 -9.20 -12.75 17.03
C VAL A 477 -8.77 -12.59 15.58
N ASN A 478 -7.65 -11.91 15.35
CA ASN A 478 -7.20 -11.63 13.97
C ASN A 478 -5.70 -11.78 13.77
N ALA A 479 -5.28 -11.83 12.50
CA ALA A 479 -3.89 -11.72 12.07
C ALA A 479 -2.92 -12.79 12.62
N ASP A 480 -3.41 -13.98 13.01
CA ASP A 480 -2.62 -15.11 13.49
C ASP A 480 -2.87 -16.33 12.60
N THR A 481 -1.82 -16.88 11.96
CA THR A 481 -1.98 -17.95 10.97
C THR A 481 -2.38 -19.30 11.56
N GLU A 482 -2.30 -19.47 12.89
CA GLU A 482 -2.74 -20.69 13.56
C GLU A 482 -4.24 -20.67 13.86
N THR A 483 -4.80 -19.49 14.15
CA THR A 483 -6.18 -19.35 14.66
C THR A 483 -7.14 -18.72 13.66
N THR A 484 -6.65 -18.11 12.59
CA THR A 484 -7.49 -17.44 11.60
C THR A 484 -7.44 -18.09 10.23
N SER A 485 -8.53 -17.98 9.50
CA SER A 485 -8.60 -18.41 8.11
C SER A 485 -7.71 -17.58 7.20
N SER A 486 -7.41 -18.10 6.01
CA SER A 486 -6.58 -17.40 5.01
C SER A 486 -7.19 -16.07 4.60
N ASP A 487 -6.35 -15.05 4.57
CA ASP A 487 -6.68 -13.70 4.12
C ASP A 487 -5.56 -13.19 3.19
N PRO A 488 -5.87 -12.36 2.18
CA PRO A 488 -4.85 -11.81 1.28
C PRO A 488 -3.86 -10.88 1.98
N GLY A 489 -4.28 -10.21 3.06
CA GLY A 489 -3.53 -9.18 3.78
C GLY A 489 -4.12 -7.79 3.59
N SER A 490 -3.67 -6.82 4.40
CA SER A 490 -4.17 -5.44 4.39
C SER A 490 -3.39 -4.58 3.38
N TYR A 491 -3.64 -4.78 2.09
CA TYR A 491 -3.11 -4.04 0.94
C TYR A 491 -4.15 -4.03 -0.18
N SER A 492 -3.93 -3.31 -1.28
CA SER A 492 -4.83 -3.26 -2.46
C SER A 492 -6.31 -3.00 -2.12
N GLN A 493 -6.57 -2.29 -1.04
CA GLN A 493 -7.89 -1.91 -0.56
C GLN A 493 -8.85 -3.10 -0.36
N VAL A 494 -8.31 -4.25 0.09
CA VAL A 494 -9.09 -5.49 0.27
C VAL A 494 -9.70 -5.62 1.67
N SER A 495 -9.17 -4.93 2.70
CA SER A 495 -9.57 -5.16 4.10
C SER A 495 -11.06 -4.94 4.34
N THR A 496 -11.59 -3.76 4.01
CA THR A 496 -13.01 -3.47 4.17
C THR A 496 -13.85 -4.22 3.15
N PHE A 497 -13.46 -4.16 1.86
CA PHE A 497 -14.27 -4.69 0.78
C PHE A 497 -14.35 -6.23 0.78
N VAL A 498 -13.21 -6.91 0.90
CA VAL A 498 -13.13 -8.37 0.85
C VAL A 498 -13.24 -8.97 2.25
N GLY A 499 -12.43 -8.50 3.20
CA GLY A 499 -12.43 -9.00 4.58
C GLY A 499 -13.71 -8.65 5.33
N GLY A 500 -14.18 -7.41 5.21
CA GLY A 500 -15.44 -6.96 5.80
C GLY A 500 -16.64 -7.70 5.25
N GLN A 501 -16.67 -7.98 3.92
CA GLN A 501 -17.74 -8.78 3.32
C GLN A 501 -17.70 -10.25 3.79
N ALA A 502 -16.51 -10.82 4.01
CA ALA A 502 -16.39 -12.17 4.57
C ALA A 502 -16.94 -12.24 5.99
N VAL A 503 -16.64 -11.25 6.85
CA VAL A 503 -17.22 -11.15 8.20
C VAL A 503 -18.72 -10.98 8.14
N LYS A 504 -19.24 -10.11 7.27
CA LYS A 504 -20.68 -9.92 7.07
C LYS A 504 -21.37 -11.23 6.68
N ASN A 505 -20.80 -11.99 5.74
CA ASN A 505 -21.35 -13.27 5.31
C ASN A 505 -21.34 -14.31 6.44
N ALA A 506 -20.27 -14.38 7.24
CA ALA A 506 -20.20 -15.25 8.40
C ALA A 506 -21.27 -14.89 9.45
N ALA A 507 -21.44 -13.59 9.72
CA ALA A 507 -22.44 -13.08 10.65
C ALA A 507 -23.88 -13.34 10.15
N ALA A 508 -24.14 -13.17 8.85
CA ALA A 508 -25.44 -13.47 8.24
C ALA A 508 -25.78 -14.98 8.37
N ASN A 509 -24.78 -15.86 8.16
CA ASN A 509 -24.95 -17.30 8.34
C ASN A 509 -25.21 -17.69 9.81
N CYS A 510 -24.56 -17.02 10.78
CA CYS A 510 -24.87 -17.19 12.19
C CYS A 510 -26.29 -16.69 12.51
N LYS A 511 -26.66 -15.51 12.03
CA LYS A 511 -27.98 -14.90 12.22
C LYS A 511 -29.10 -15.83 11.73
N ALA A 512 -28.94 -16.43 10.55
CA ALA A 512 -29.92 -17.38 10.03
C ALA A 512 -30.16 -18.55 11.00
N LYS A 513 -29.08 -19.14 11.55
CA LYS A 513 -29.20 -20.22 12.54
C LYS A 513 -29.83 -19.75 13.85
N LEU A 514 -29.51 -18.54 14.32
CA LEU A 514 -30.16 -17.94 15.49
C LEU A 514 -31.66 -17.76 15.24
N PHE A 515 -32.07 -17.29 14.05
CA PHE A 515 -33.47 -17.10 13.69
C PHE A 515 -34.25 -18.41 13.63
N GLU A 516 -33.63 -19.51 13.16
CA GLU A 516 -34.25 -20.86 13.21
C GLU A 516 -34.59 -21.29 14.64
N VAL A 517 -33.69 -21.01 15.60
CA VAL A 517 -33.94 -21.33 17.01
C VAL A 517 -34.95 -20.37 17.62
N ALA A 518 -34.83 -19.07 17.37
CA ALA A 518 -35.74 -18.04 17.86
C ALA A 518 -37.17 -18.22 17.31
N SER A 519 -37.31 -18.63 16.05
CA SER A 519 -38.60 -18.99 15.42
C SER A 519 -39.39 -20.04 16.24
N LYS A 520 -38.70 -21.06 16.73
CA LYS A 520 -39.32 -22.09 17.57
C LYS A 520 -39.72 -21.56 18.96
N ILE A 521 -38.92 -20.67 19.54
CA ILE A 521 -39.20 -20.03 20.83
C ILE A 521 -40.40 -19.09 20.73
N LEU A 522 -40.41 -18.23 19.70
CA LEU A 522 -41.45 -17.21 19.49
C LEU A 522 -42.69 -17.73 18.76
N LYS A 523 -42.60 -18.96 18.20
CA LYS A 523 -43.65 -19.60 17.38
C LYS A 523 -44.08 -18.73 16.19
N VAL A 524 -43.11 -18.28 15.41
CA VAL A 524 -43.29 -17.47 14.19
C VAL A 524 -42.30 -17.94 13.11
N PRO A 525 -42.54 -17.71 11.82
CA PRO A 525 -41.59 -18.00 10.77
C PRO A 525 -40.27 -17.21 10.95
N ALA A 526 -39.14 -17.82 10.59
CA ALA A 526 -37.81 -17.22 10.77
C ALA A 526 -37.59 -15.95 9.91
N ASP A 527 -38.23 -15.87 8.75
CA ASP A 527 -38.16 -14.75 7.81
C ASP A 527 -38.91 -13.49 8.31
N THR A 528 -39.77 -13.62 9.33
CA THR A 528 -40.43 -12.48 10.00
C THR A 528 -39.58 -11.86 11.11
N LEU A 529 -38.40 -12.44 11.40
CA LEU A 529 -37.56 -12.00 12.50
C LEU A 529 -36.54 -10.94 12.06
N SER A 530 -36.18 -10.08 13.01
CA SER A 530 -35.07 -9.14 12.93
C SER A 530 -34.25 -9.18 14.22
N ALA A 531 -33.04 -8.63 14.20
CA ALA A 531 -32.16 -8.59 15.36
C ALA A 531 -31.58 -7.19 15.56
N LYS A 532 -31.64 -6.66 16.78
CA LYS A 532 -31.05 -5.38 17.16
C LYS A 532 -30.89 -5.28 18.67
N ASN A 533 -29.87 -4.59 19.14
CA ASN A 533 -29.65 -4.30 20.56
C ASN A 533 -29.76 -5.55 21.46
N ARG A 534 -29.08 -6.65 21.09
CA ARG A 534 -29.07 -7.95 21.80
C ARG A 534 -30.41 -8.70 21.81
N MET A 535 -31.39 -8.26 21.02
CA MET A 535 -32.72 -8.86 20.93
C MET A 535 -33.00 -9.38 19.53
N ILE A 536 -33.70 -10.52 19.45
CA ILE A 536 -34.37 -10.99 18.24
C ILE A 536 -35.87 -10.74 18.45
N PHE A 537 -36.52 -10.11 17.49
CA PHE A 537 -37.92 -9.69 17.58
C PHE A 537 -38.65 -9.90 16.25
N VAL A 538 -39.97 -9.95 16.32
CA VAL A 538 -40.83 -10.01 15.12
C VAL A 538 -40.93 -8.60 14.50
N GLN A 539 -40.69 -8.48 13.19
CA GLN A 539 -40.59 -7.18 12.50
C GLN A 539 -41.85 -6.34 12.68
N ASP A 540 -43.06 -6.98 12.57
CA ASP A 540 -44.35 -6.30 12.68
C ASP A 540 -44.86 -6.23 14.13
N ASP A 541 -44.20 -6.87 15.10
CA ASP A 541 -44.54 -6.88 16.52
C ASP A 541 -43.29 -6.93 17.39
N PRO A 542 -42.56 -5.80 17.54
CA PRO A 542 -41.26 -5.78 18.27
C PRO A 542 -41.38 -6.14 19.76
N GLU A 543 -42.54 -6.07 20.37
CA GLU A 543 -42.75 -6.54 21.76
C GLU A 543 -42.62 -8.05 21.86
N LYS A 544 -42.93 -8.78 20.79
CA LYS A 544 -42.73 -10.20 20.68
C LYS A 544 -41.26 -10.50 20.35
N SER A 545 -40.46 -10.58 21.39
CA SER A 545 -39.02 -10.65 21.29
C SER A 545 -38.38 -11.67 22.25
N VAL A 546 -37.11 -11.99 21.98
CA VAL A 546 -36.29 -12.88 22.84
C VAL A 546 -34.82 -12.39 22.83
N PRO A 547 -34.15 -12.35 24.00
CA PRO A 547 -32.72 -12.00 24.05
C PRO A 547 -31.87 -13.03 23.29
N ILE A 548 -30.88 -12.54 22.50
CA ILE A 548 -29.90 -13.39 21.77
C ILE A 548 -29.25 -14.38 22.71
N LYS A 549 -28.82 -13.98 23.92
CA LYS A 549 -28.28 -14.84 24.97
C LYS A 549 -29.17 -16.04 25.30
N LYS A 550 -30.49 -15.85 25.37
CA LYS A 550 -31.44 -16.92 25.61
C LYS A 550 -31.51 -17.87 24.41
N VAL A 551 -31.52 -17.36 23.19
CA VAL A 551 -31.53 -18.16 21.97
C VAL A 551 -30.27 -19.01 21.87
N VAL A 552 -29.09 -18.45 22.14
CA VAL A 552 -27.82 -19.20 22.17
C VAL A 552 -27.84 -20.32 23.21
N ARG A 553 -28.31 -20.05 24.44
CA ARG A 553 -28.42 -21.07 25.49
C ARG A 553 -29.37 -22.19 25.10
N VAL A 554 -30.53 -21.88 24.53
CA VAL A 554 -31.48 -22.88 24.03
C VAL A 554 -30.85 -23.73 22.93
N ALA A 555 -30.13 -23.10 22.00
CA ALA A 555 -29.41 -23.82 20.96
C ALA A 555 -28.39 -24.81 21.54
N LEU A 556 -27.51 -24.35 22.44
CA LEU A 556 -26.49 -25.19 23.06
C LEU A 556 -27.08 -26.34 23.88
N THR A 557 -28.15 -26.07 24.65
CA THR A 557 -28.84 -27.12 25.42
C THR A 557 -29.48 -28.20 24.53
N ASN A 558 -29.86 -27.85 23.30
CA ASN A 558 -30.42 -28.77 22.32
C ASN A 558 -29.38 -29.29 21.30
N PHE A 559 -28.08 -29.11 21.56
CA PHE A 559 -26.97 -29.52 20.68
C PHE A 559 -27.04 -28.91 19.27
N ILE A 560 -27.56 -27.70 19.14
CA ILE A 560 -27.65 -26.97 17.88
C ILE A 560 -26.47 -25.98 17.84
N SER A 561 -25.61 -26.09 16.81
CA SER A 561 -24.55 -25.11 16.57
C SER A 561 -25.11 -23.90 15.87
N VAL A 562 -24.93 -22.72 16.47
CA VAL A 562 -25.22 -21.41 15.85
C VAL A 562 -23.96 -20.74 15.27
N ASN A 563 -22.81 -21.42 15.37
CA ASN A 563 -21.55 -20.95 14.77
C ASN A 563 -21.59 -21.10 13.25
N ALA A 564 -20.90 -20.19 12.55
CA ALA A 564 -20.80 -20.29 11.10
C ALA A 564 -19.51 -19.65 10.55
N GLU A 565 -19.17 -20.07 9.36
CA GLU A 565 -18.17 -19.45 8.49
C GLU A 565 -18.83 -18.64 7.38
N GLY A 566 -18.06 -17.71 6.83
CA GLY A 566 -18.41 -16.97 5.64
C GLY A 566 -17.15 -16.56 4.88
N GLY A 567 -17.28 -16.40 3.58
CA GLY A 567 -16.17 -15.98 2.75
C GLY A 567 -16.63 -15.05 1.63
N TYR A 568 -15.70 -14.32 1.05
CA TYR A 568 -15.92 -13.51 -0.12
C TYR A 568 -14.71 -13.57 -1.05
N TRP A 569 -14.97 -13.77 -2.33
CA TRP A 569 -13.98 -13.81 -3.40
C TRP A 569 -14.41 -12.85 -4.51
N PRO A 570 -13.66 -11.76 -4.75
CA PRO A 570 -13.96 -10.84 -5.85
C PRO A 570 -14.04 -11.56 -7.17
N LYS A 571 -15.06 -11.25 -7.95
CA LYS A 571 -15.22 -11.75 -9.32
C LYS A 571 -14.41 -10.87 -10.26
N VAL A 572 -13.22 -11.33 -10.61
CA VAL A 572 -12.32 -10.63 -11.53
C VAL A 572 -12.04 -11.49 -12.74
N ASP A 573 -11.84 -10.86 -13.90
CA ASP A 573 -11.44 -11.52 -15.15
C ASP A 573 -10.03 -11.05 -15.49
N MET A 574 -9.04 -11.64 -14.80
CA MET A 574 -7.63 -11.35 -15.03
C MET A 574 -7.05 -12.41 -15.97
N LYS A 575 -6.62 -12.00 -17.14
CA LYS A 575 -5.91 -12.88 -18.08
C LYS A 575 -4.54 -13.28 -17.52
N ARG A 576 -3.96 -14.37 -18.02
CA ARG A 576 -2.67 -14.90 -17.55
C ARG A 576 -1.54 -13.87 -17.62
N GLU A 577 -1.58 -12.97 -18.61
CA GLU A 577 -0.56 -11.93 -18.86
C GLU A 577 -0.92 -10.58 -18.21
N TRP A 578 -1.85 -10.56 -17.28
CA TRP A 578 -2.36 -9.32 -16.67
C TRP A 578 -1.27 -8.39 -16.09
N VAL A 579 -0.10 -8.90 -15.74
CA VAL A 579 1.01 -8.09 -15.19
C VAL A 579 1.65 -7.22 -16.28
N SER A 580 1.84 -7.77 -17.49
CA SER A 580 2.45 -7.07 -18.64
C SER A 580 1.42 -6.44 -19.58
N ASN A 581 0.19 -6.92 -19.55
CA ASN A 581 -0.93 -6.41 -20.35
C ASN A 581 -2.22 -6.48 -19.53
N PRO A 582 -2.42 -5.54 -18.56
CA PRO A 582 -3.61 -5.52 -17.72
C PRO A 582 -4.84 -5.15 -18.55
N TYR A 583 -5.70 -6.12 -18.81
CA TYR A 583 -6.92 -5.98 -19.57
C TYR A 583 -8.05 -6.83 -19.00
N GLY A 584 -9.27 -6.30 -18.95
CA GLY A 584 -10.45 -6.95 -18.38
C GLY A 584 -10.81 -6.41 -17.00
N GLN A 585 -11.72 -7.08 -16.30
CA GLN A 585 -12.18 -6.68 -14.97
C GLN A 585 -11.16 -7.07 -13.91
N MET A 586 -10.36 -6.13 -13.44
CA MET A 586 -9.28 -6.37 -12.49
C MET A 586 -9.70 -6.23 -11.01
N CYS A 587 -10.75 -5.44 -10.73
CA CYS A 587 -11.36 -5.29 -9.41
C CYS A 587 -12.87 -5.04 -9.56
N GLU A 588 -13.63 -5.16 -8.49
CA GLU A 588 -15.09 -5.05 -8.57
C GLU A 588 -15.62 -3.64 -8.33
N ALA A 589 -14.82 -2.75 -7.75
CA ALA A 589 -15.23 -1.39 -7.44
C ALA A 589 -14.05 -0.41 -7.53
N PHE A 590 -14.38 0.88 -7.59
CA PHE A 590 -13.44 2.00 -7.60
C PHE A 590 -13.93 3.08 -6.63
N SER A 591 -12.99 3.69 -5.90
CA SER A 591 -13.24 4.91 -5.15
C SER A 591 -12.72 6.11 -5.94
N PHE A 592 -13.27 7.29 -5.67
CA PHE A 592 -12.95 8.53 -6.36
C PHE A 592 -12.70 9.64 -5.35
N GLY A 593 -11.60 10.37 -5.54
CA GLY A 593 -11.21 11.44 -4.63
C GLY A 593 -10.85 12.72 -5.37
N THR A 594 -11.23 13.83 -4.79
CA THR A 594 -10.86 15.18 -5.22
C THR A 594 -10.29 15.95 -4.05
N THR A 595 -9.14 16.59 -4.27
CA THR A 595 -8.55 17.49 -3.28
C THR A 595 -8.37 18.87 -3.91
N ILE A 596 -8.64 19.93 -3.15
CA ILE A 596 -8.33 21.31 -3.53
C ILE A 596 -7.47 21.93 -2.44
N ILE A 597 -6.36 22.51 -2.85
CA ILE A 597 -5.36 23.13 -1.97
C ILE A 597 -5.20 24.59 -2.31
N GLU A 598 -5.06 25.42 -1.28
CA GLU A 598 -4.70 26.84 -1.38
C GLU A 598 -3.34 27.06 -0.73
N VAL A 599 -2.41 27.72 -1.44
CA VAL A 599 -1.06 27.97 -0.98
C VAL A 599 -0.65 29.42 -1.11
N LYS A 600 0.36 29.79 -0.31
CA LYS A 600 1.18 31.00 -0.50
C LYS A 600 2.62 30.58 -0.66
N VAL A 601 3.31 31.13 -1.67
CA VAL A 601 4.73 30.94 -1.94
C VAL A 601 5.48 32.19 -1.53
N ASP A 602 6.57 32.05 -0.80
CA ASP A 602 7.50 33.13 -0.55
C ASP A 602 8.47 33.23 -1.76
N PRO A 603 8.46 34.33 -2.54
CA PRO A 603 9.29 34.44 -3.73
C PRO A 603 10.80 34.59 -3.45
N GLU A 604 11.19 34.94 -2.23
CA GLU A 604 12.61 35.11 -1.86
C GLU A 604 13.23 33.80 -1.42
N THR A 605 12.44 32.93 -0.76
CA THR A 605 12.93 31.65 -0.19
C THR A 605 12.41 30.43 -0.92
N GLY A 606 11.36 30.53 -1.72
CA GLY A 606 10.66 29.41 -2.33
C GLY A 606 9.81 28.60 -1.33
N GLN A 607 9.70 29.04 -0.07
CA GLN A 607 8.92 28.32 0.93
C GLN A 607 7.43 28.38 0.61
N VAL A 608 6.77 27.21 0.73
CA VAL A 608 5.33 27.08 0.53
C VAL A 608 4.63 27.00 1.89
N THR A 609 3.66 27.90 2.10
CA THR A 609 2.72 27.82 3.21
C THR A 609 1.38 27.37 2.69
N VAL A 610 0.85 26.27 3.21
CA VAL A 610 -0.47 25.77 2.83
C VAL A 610 -1.52 26.44 3.69
N LEU A 611 -2.47 27.12 3.06
CA LEU A 611 -3.46 27.95 3.74
C LEU A 611 -4.76 27.20 4.03
N ASN A 612 -5.15 26.30 3.12
CA ASN A 612 -6.41 25.56 3.21
C ASN A 612 -6.35 24.27 2.41
N CYS A 613 -7.07 23.23 2.87
CA CYS A 613 -7.24 21.96 2.18
C CYS A 613 -8.71 21.50 2.25
N VAL A 614 -9.26 21.12 1.11
CA VAL A 614 -10.53 20.40 1.02
C VAL A 614 -10.28 19.02 0.45
N ALA A 615 -10.57 17.98 1.24
CA ALA A 615 -10.44 16.58 0.86
C ALA A 615 -11.83 15.95 0.72
N CYS A 616 -12.23 15.57 -0.49
CA CYS A 616 -13.55 15.03 -0.80
C CYS A 616 -13.41 13.64 -1.44
N GLN A 617 -14.06 12.61 -0.86
CA GLN A 617 -13.97 11.25 -1.39
C GLN A 617 -15.30 10.53 -1.40
N ASP A 618 -15.55 9.79 -2.48
CA ASP A 618 -16.59 8.78 -2.62
C ASP A 618 -16.11 7.46 -1.99
N VAL A 619 -16.65 7.14 -0.82
CA VAL A 619 -16.32 5.96 -0.01
C VAL A 619 -17.37 4.85 -0.10
N GLY A 620 -18.35 4.99 -1.00
CA GLY A 620 -19.54 4.14 -0.98
C GLY A 620 -20.39 4.44 0.25
N LYS A 621 -20.45 3.53 1.22
CA LYS A 621 -21.06 3.75 2.55
C LYS A 621 -19.99 4.02 3.60
N ALA A 622 -20.14 5.11 4.33
CA ALA A 622 -19.27 5.41 5.47
C ALA A 622 -19.65 4.53 6.68
N LEU A 623 -18.82 3.52 6.96
CA LEU A 623 -19.06 2.62 8.10
C LEU A 623 -18.67 3.29 9.43
N ASN A 624 -17.61 4.09 9.42
CA ASN A 624 -17.14 4.83 10.59
C ASN A 624 -16.60 6.20 10.15
N PRO A 625 -17.43 7.27 10.14
CA PRO A 625 -17.04 8.59 9.66
C PRO A 625 -15.83 9.17 10.38
N LEU A 626 -15.71 9.03 11.71
CA LEU A 626 -14.58 9.55 12.49
C LEU A 626 -13.23 8.94 12.06
N VAL A 627 -13.20 7.62 11.82
CA VAL A 627 -11.99 6.93 11.34
C VAL A 627 -11.67 7.35 9.91
N LEU A 628 -12.69 7.53 9.06
CA LEU A 628 -12.51 7.99 7.68
C LEU A 628 -11.90 9.39 7.61
N GLU A 629 -12.37 10.33 8.41
CA GLU A 629 -11.82 11.69 8.50
C GLU A 629 -10.34 11.66 8.87
N GLY A 630 -9.96 10.89 9.90
CA GLY A 630 -8.56 10.71 10.28
C GLY A 630 -7.69 10.07 9.18
N GLN A 631 -8.26 9.16 8.36
CA GLN A 631 -7.56 8.59 7.21
C GLN A 631 -7.38 9.62 6.09
N PHE A 632 -8.34 10.52 5.85
CA PHE A 632 -8.20 11.61 4.88
C PHE A 632 -7.10 12.59 5.31
N GLU A 633 -7.09 13.01 6.57
CA GLU A 633 -6.06 13.88 7.12
C GLU A 633 -4.66 13.28 7.00
N GLY A 634 -4.51 12.00 7.37
CA GLY A 634 -3.26 11.25 7.19
C GLY A 634 -2.84 11.14 5.73
N SER A 635 -3.79 11.04 4.80
CA SER A 635 -3.53 10.98 3.36
C SER A 635 -3.09 12.32 2.79
N VAL A 636 -3.68 13.43 3.24
CA VAL A 636 -3.23 14.80 2.90
C VAL A 636 -1.81 15.03 3.42
N ALA A 637 -1.52 14.61 4.66
CA ALA A 637 -0.19 14.73 5.24
C ALA A 637 0.86 13.95 4.42
N MET A 638 0.56 12.69 4.14
CA MET A 638 1.51 11.76 3.49
C MET A 638 1.66 12.02 1.99
N GLY A 639 0.55 12.17 1.27
CA GLY A 639 0.55 12.33 -0.18
C GLY A 639 0.84 13.77 -0.62
N GLY A 640 0.20 14.72 0.06
CA GLY A 640 0.31 16.15 -0.23
C GLY A 640 1.52 16.79 0.44
N GLN A 641 1.37 17.18 1.72
CA GLN A 641 2.37 17.98 2.45
C GLN A 641 3.77 17.34 2.41
N GLY A 642 3.90 16.09 2.85
CA GLY A 642 5.17 15.38 2.85
C GLY A 642 5.65 15.12 1.42
N GLY A 643 4.90 14.35 0.69
CA GLY A 643 5.31 13.83 -0.60
C GLY A 643 5.52 14.85 -1.70
N MET A 644 4.93 16.04 -1.59
CA MET A 644 5.08 17.08 -2.63
C MET A 644 5.92 18.28 -2.22
N LEU A 645 6.20 18.45 -0.93
CA LEU A 645 6.99 19.60 -0.47
C LEU A 645 8.31 19.17 0.20
N THR A 646 8.36 18.10 0.97
CA THR A 646 9.48 17.86 1.89
C THR A 646 10.12 16.47 1.82
N GLU A 647 9.39 15.45 1.39
CA GLU A 647 9.88 14.07 1.44
C GLU A 647 10.56 13.64 0.13
N TYR A 648 11.87 13.42 0.16
CA TYR A 648 12.65 12.81 -0.94
C TYR A 648 13.95 12.21 -0.39
N HIS A 649 14.46 11.17 -1.05
CA HIS A 649 15.80 10.65 -0.76
C HIS A 649 16.84 11.28 -1.68
N GLU A 650 17.99 11.58 -1.08
CA GLU A 650 19.18 12.00 -1.81
C GLU A 650 20.14 10.82 -1.97
N TRP A 651 20.58 10.57 -3.19
CA TRP A 651 21.46 9.45 -3.51
C TRP A 651 22.78 9.95 -4.12
N LYS A 652 23.87 9.36 -3.65
CA LYS A 652 25.17 9.51 -4.28
C LYS A 652 25.84 8.13 -4.39
N GLU A 653 26.12 7.71 -5.63
CA GLU A 653 26.79 6.43 -5.91
C GLU A 653 26.15 5.24 -5.18
N GLY A 654 24.82 5.16 -5.21
CA GLY A 654 24.04 4.10 -4.56
C GLY A 654 23.90 4.22 -3.04
N ARG A 655 24.49 5.24 -2.41
CA ARG A 655 24.37 5.54 -0.98
C ARG A 655 23.27 6.57 -0.74
N CYS A 656 22.34 6.27 0.16
CA CYS A 656 21.38 7.24 0.67
C CYS A 656 22.07 8.22 1.62
N LEU A 657 21.95 9.52 1.36
CA LEU A 657 22.59 10.58 2.14
C LEU A 657 21.72 11.05 3.32
N ASN A 658 20.39 10.84 3.23
CA ASN A 658 19.42 11.24 4.27
C ASN A 658 18.56 10.04 4.74
N PRO A 659 19.18 8.98 5.32
CA PRO A 659 18.48 7.74 5.66
C PRO A 659 17.67 7.80 6.95
N THR A 660 17.72 8.91 7.70
CA THR A 660 17.09 9.07 9.01
C THR A 660 16.07 10.21 9.04
N MET A 661 15.23 10.27 10.08
CA MET A 661 14.26 11.36 10.28
C MET A 661 14.92 12.72 10.59
N LEU A 662 16.23 12.75 10.80
CA LEU A 662 16.95 14.03 10.99
C LEU A 662 16.94 14.83 9.68
N ASP A 663 17.17 14.18 8.55
CA ASP A 663 17.33 14.82 7.25
C ASP A 663 16.19 14.51 6.27
N TYR A 664 15.57 13.33 6.36
CA TYR A 664 14.33 13.03 5.65
C TYR A 664 13.15 13.67 6.39
N LYS A 665 12.58 14.74 5.82
CA LYS A 665 11.62 15.61 6.52
C LYS A 665 10.18 15.14 6.37
N LEU A 666 9.67 14.48 7.42
CA LEU A 666 8.23 14.21 7.54
C LEU A 666 7.50 15.49 7.98
N PRO A 667 6.27 15.74 7.50
CA PRO A 667 5.47 16.85 8.01
C PRO A 667 5.10 16.64 9.48
N LEU A 668 5.17 17.71 10.25
CA LEU A 668 4.72 17.75 11.63
C LEU A 668 3.26 18.23 11.70
N ALA A 669 2.60 18.05 12.83
CA ALA A 669 1.23 18.53 13.02
C ALA A 669 1.09 20.05 12.83
N CYS A 670 2.13 20.83 13.16
CA CYS A 670 2.17 22.27 12.96
C CYS A 670 2.35 22.70 11.50
N ASP A 671 2.79 21.79 10.61
CA ASP A 671 2.94 22.07 9.19
C ASP A 671 1.63 21.86 8.41
N MET A 672 0.65 21.22 9.05
CA MET A 672 -0.60 20.86 8.40
C MET A 672 -1.58 22.05 8.33
N PRO A 673 -2.23 22.27 7.17
CA PRO A 673 -3.29 23.27 7.06
C PRO A 673 -4.56 22.82 7.77
N PRO A 674 -5.56 23.71 7.93
CA PRO A 674 -6.93 23.29 8.19
C PRO A 674 -7.42 22.37 7.05
N ILE A 675 -7.93 21.18 7.40
CA ILE A 675 -8.44 20.19 6.45
C ILE A 675 -9.96 20.09 6.61
N HIS A 676 -10.68 20.27 5.50
CA HIS A 676 -12.13 20.10 5.42
C HIS A 676 -12.44 18.77 4.73
N ASN A 677 -12.82 17.78 5.52
CA ASN A 677 -13.19 16.46 5.03
C ASN A 677 -14.64 16.45 4.52
N ILE A 678 -14.85 15.91 3.32
CA ILE A 678 -16.19 15.72 2.74
C ILE A 678 -16.32 14.25 2.33
N ILE A 679 -17.28 13.57 2.94
CA ILE A 679 -17.61 12.18 2.61
C ILE A 679 -18.77 12.20 1.60
N VAL A 680 -18.57 11.49 0.48
CA VAL A 680 -19.61 11.23 -0.54
C VAL A 680 -19.94 9.74 -0.52
N GLU A 681 -21.22 9.41 -0.56
CA GLU A 681 -21.72 8.03 -0.49
C GLU A 681 -22.40 7.62 -1.81
N SER A 682 -21.65 6.96 -2.70
CA SER A 682 -22.24 6.24 -3.85
C SER A 682 -22.26 4.75 -3.54
N ILE A 683 -23.36 4.27 -3.02
CA ILE A 683 -23.51 2.90 -2.50
C ILE A 683 -23.02 1.85 -3.51
N GLU A 684 -22.01 1.07 -3.13
CA GLU A 684 -21.46 -0.03 -3.93
C GLU A 684 -22.12 -1.36 -3.56
N PRO A 685 -22.96 -1.94 -4.43
CA PRO A 685 -23.74 -3.14 -4.07
C PRO A 685 -22.90 -4.36 -3.66
N LYS A 686 -21.62 -4.43 -4.09
CA LYS A 686 -20.73 -5.55 -3.80
C LYS A 686 -19.93 -5.38 -2.50
N GLY A 687 -19.86 -4.16 -1.97
CA GLY A 687 -19.20 -3.87 -0.70
C GLY A 687 -20.07 -4.14 0.52
N PRO A 688 -19.48 -4.38 1.70
CA PRO A 688 -20.26 -4.57 2.92
C PRO A 688 -21.06 -3.30 3.22
N TYR A 689 -22.39 -3.43 3.27
CA TYR A 689 -23.35 -2.31 3.40
C TYR A 689 -23.19 -1.20 2.35
N GLY A 690 -22.46 -1.45 1.27
CA GLY A 690 -22.21 -0.48 0.21
C GLY A 690 -20.87 0.25 0.32
N ALA A 691 -19.99 -0.15 1.22
CA ALA A 691 -18.69 0.51 1.43
C ALA A 691 -17.68 0.20 0.32
N LYS A 692 -16.82 1.16 0.06
CA LYS A 692 -15.62 1.05 -0.79
C LYS A 692 -14.36 1.35 0.02
N GLU A 693 -13.21 1.46 -0.65
CA GLU A 693 -12.00 1.93 0.00
C GLU A 693 -12.09 3.41 0.39
N ALA A 694 -11.23 3.81 1.31
CA ALA A 694 -11.08 5.20 1.72
C ALA A 694 -9.60 5.57 1.87
N ALA A 695 -9.31 6.85 1.63
CA ALA A 695 -8.05 7.54 1.86
C ALA A 695 -7.04 7.51 0.70
N MET A 696 -6.87 6.40 -0.01
CA MET A 696 -5.79 6.27 -1.00
C MET A 696 -6.00 7.20 -2.21
N SER A 697 -7.23 7.43 -2.65
CA SER A 697 -7.53 8.42 -3.70
C SER A 697 -7.25 9.85 -3.23
N ILE A 698 -7.41 10.16 -1.94
CA ILE A 698 -7.02 11.46 -1.36
C ILE A 698 -5.49 11.63 -1.36
N ALA A 699 -4.72 10.59 -1.00
CA ALA A 699 -3.26 10.68 -1.01
C ALA A 699 -2.70 11.08 -2.38
N MET A 700 -3.32 10.57 -3.46
CA MET A 700 -2.93 10.89 -4.84
C MET A 700 -3.46 12.27 -5.27
N SER A 701 -4.74 12.54 -5.06
CA SER A 701 -5.34 13.83 -5.44
C SER A 701 -4.76 15.01 -4.66
N ALA A 702 -4.35 14.81 -3.40
CA ALA A 702 -3.64 15.83 -2.64
C ALA A 702 -2.29 16.18 -3.29
N ALA A 703 -1.49 15.19 -3.69
CA ALA A 703 -0.23 15.44 -4.37
C ALA A 703 -0.42 16.26 -5.66
N GLN A 704 -1.40 15.90 -6.48
CA GLN A 704 -1.77 16.62 -7.70
C GLN A 704 -2.19 18.07 -7.40
N ALA A 705 -3.05 18.26 -6.38
CA ALA A 705 -3.53 19.57 -5.97
C ALA A 705 -2.41 20.50 -5.46
N TYR A 706 -1.44 19.95 -4.72
CA TYR A 706 -0.26 20.70 -4.26
C TYR A 706 0.59 21.17 -5.44
N ALA A 707 0.89 20.28 -6.38
CA ALA A 707 1.65 20.64 -7.59
C ALA A 707 0.94 21.72 -8.40
N ALA A 708 -0.37 21.58 -8.60
CA ALA A 708 -1.22 22.55 -9.30
C ALA A 708 -1.28 23.91 -8.58
N ALA A 709 -1.46 23.90 -7.24
CA ALA A 709 -1.54 25.14 -6.46
C ALA A 709 -0.22 25.94 -6.47
N VAL A 710 0.92 25.27 -6.34
CA VAL A 710 2.24 25.90 -6.44
C VAL A 710 2.46 26.45 -7.86
N SER A 711 2.17 25.67 -8.90
CA SER A 711 2.27 26.11 -10.29
C SER A 711 1.41 27.35 -10.55
N ASN A 712 0.17 27.37 -10.04
CA ASN A 712 -0.73 28.52 -10.14
C ASN A 712 -0.18 29.75 -9.39
N ALA A 713 0.41 29.57 -8.19
CA ALA A 713 0.95 30.66 -7.39
C ALA A 713 2.13 31.38 -8.05
N ILE A 714 3.02 30.63 -8.72
CA ILE A 714 4.21 31.19 -9.38
C ILE A 714 3.99 31.47 -10.87
N GLY A 715 2.88 30.98 -11.45
CA GLY A 715 2.54 31.13 -12.87
C GLY A 715 3.50 30.38 -13.79
N VAL A 716 4.05 29.24 -13.31
CA VAL A 716 4.93 28.33 -14.07
C VAL A 716 4.56 26.90 -13.69
N TYR A 717 4.28 26.05 -14.66
CA TYR A 717 4.00 24.64 -14.42
C TYR A 717 5.27 23.88 -14.02
N MET A 718 5.20 23.16 -12.92
CA MET A 718 6.30 22.34 -12.41
C MET A 718 6.36 21.01 -13.17
N ASP A 719 7.53 20.60 -13.62
CA ASP A 719 7.81 19.35 -14.34
C ASP A 719 8.62 18.33 -13.52
N SER A 720 9.03 18.74 -12.32
CA SER A 720 9.83 17.92 -11.41
C SER A 720 9.27 17.98 -10.00
N PHE A 721 8.98 16.82 -9.44
CA PHE A 721 8.40 16.64 -8.09
C PHE A 721 9.44 16.01 -7.14
N PRO A 722 9.31 16.21 -5.82
CA PRO A 722 8.48 17.20 -5.13
C PRO A 722 8.82 18.63 -5.53
N VAL A 723 7.91 19.57 -5.27
CA VAL A 723 8.08 21.00 -5.60
C VAL A 723 8.85 21.70 -4.47
N THR A 724 10.14 21.40 -4.36
CA THR A 724 11.02 21.93 -3.30
C THR A 724 11.35 23.42 -3.49
N PRO A 725 11.75 24.15 -2.44
CA PRO A 725 12.06 25.57 -2.52
C PRO A 725 13.09 25.95 -3.58
N ASP A 726 14.14 25.15 -3.76
CA ASP A 726 15.16 25.36 -4.79
C ASP A 726 14.59 25.26 -6.21
N LYS A 727 13.69 24.29 -6.46
CA LYS A 727 13.02 24.13 -7.76
C LYS A 727 12.04 25.27 -8.02
N ILE A 728 11.31 25.72 -6.99
CA ILE A 728 10.39 26.86 -7.07
C ILE A 728 11.18 28.14 -7.43
N LEU A 729 12.28 28.42 -6.73
CA LEU A 729 13.14 29.57 -7.02
C LEU A 729 13.75 29.50 -8.43
N ALA A 730 14.17 28.30 -8.86
CA ALA A 730 14.67 28.12 -10.23
C ALA A 730 13.58 28.40 -11.29
N ALA A 731 12.33 27.95 -11.03
CA ALA A 731 11.20 28.22 -11.92
C ALA A 731 10.84 29.72 -12.00
N ILE A 732 10.82 30.41 -10.87
CA ILE A 732 10.56 31.85 -10.80
C ILE A 732 11.63 32.62 -11.61
N LYS A 733 12.92 32.32 -11.37
CA LYS A 733 14.05 32.98 -12.12
C LYS A 733 14.03 32.69 -13.62
N LYS A 734 13.54 31.56 -14.05
CA LYS A 734 13.44 31.21 -15.47
C LYS A 734 12.29 31.95 -16.17
N LYS A 735 11.30 32.42 -15.41
CA LYS A 735 10.17 33.23 -15.92
C LYS A 735 10.53 34.69 -16.08
N GLU A 736 11.39 35.27 -15.20
CA GLU A 736 11.94 36.61 -15.30
C GLU A 736 12.93 36.72 -16.47
#